data_a7a6ba73e26ba01e93dcfe07803037ca
#
_entry.id   a7a6ba73e26ba01e93dcfe07803037ca
#
_cell.length_a   1.000
_cell.length_b   1.000
_cell.length_c   1.000
_cell.angle_alpha   90.00
_cell.angle_beta   90.00
_cell.angle_gamma   90.00
#
_symmetry.space_group_name_H-M   'P 1'
#
loop_
_entity.id
_entity.type
_entity.pdbx_description
1 polymer ?
#
loop_
_entity_poly.entity_id
_entity_poly.type
_entity_poly.pdbx_seq_one_letter_code
_entity_poly.pdbx_strand_id
1 'polypeptide(L)'
;MVHSKFGYLRISTILAASLGFSFQGCSDTPSSTNDEEIIPIPTEPIHVVEEEKVQVQLNEVSALNLSWLDQDGDDPAWVEIYNMLDKEVNLKGFALVENLENPRKWVFHDETIGPKSYRTVFLDKKDIHTVKEMADGIDDEGNTLHARTHTNWKINKDGGTIYIIDNHNAIHDSITYPALPASISFGRTVDGSYKYFANPTPEAANDDANAYAELAPTVDFSTSPSGFYAEPFTLNPPTVAEGATVRCMDNGSKPTEDSPAFTEPMEISKNTVLRCATFVPGALTTEVSTNTYFIEETVNMPVVAVTVDSAFFREYYIKTDAETPKTAPEGLYEDKEYPVHVEYFEKGSSSKKSSWNIEAGISIMGGYSRLKNKKSVAIVMREQYQDGKLEYPLFETRKETNSKFRGFNLRNNGNRFVSDYIGDAVGGAILEGSGVDYQRSRQVVVFYNGRYYGIHDMRERFNKHYVETNYGIDANTVTMVKHLGHEVTASNGSVDEYKSLLSFVANNDFSGAGNANYEMVKTMMDVGNFADYMAAEAYDHNGDWPNNNVRAWKSPNQPWKFMVYDLDHGFDWTWGVNGGEFGQTTEIFPWILKGGGNKPCPDEGCFANLFIQLIKNPDFERLFLNRSAIMLQNNLNAANTAKVVNAMTATIDTAEIARDLKKFKQDDMYYKNSCGHGFSKTGSCLKEWTESRDTTILYDYADQFGVDTTLITVKITADGLGQVQVEGKTVPQTYSGKFFAGVAMELTAVPTGGAIFYQWEDGSTDNPRLVAPTDGASYTASFK
;
A
#
# COMPACT_ATOMS: atom_id res chain seq x y z
N MET A 1 -4.56 18.83 32.41
CA MET A 1 -3.27 18.69 33.12
C MET A 1 -3.05 17.21 33.38
N VAL A 2 -2.29 16.55 32.56
CA VAL A 2 -1.69 15.25 32.88
C VAL A 2 -0.31 15.27 32.23
N HIS A 3 0.72 15.24 33.05
CA HIS A 3 2.10 15.17 32.63
C HIS A 3 2.44 13.74 32.22
N SER A 4 2.87 13.55 31.00
CA SER A 4 3.54 12.34 30.55
C SER A 4 5.04 12.48 30.80
N LYS A 5 5.60 11.55 31.54
CA LYS A 5 7.05 11.40 31.71
C LYS A 5 7.57 10.56 30.54
N PHE A 6 8.33 11.17 29.66
CA PHE A 6 9.20 10.46 28.73
C PHE A 6 10.61 10.37 29.33
N GLY A 7 11.15 9.16 29.35
CA GLY A 7 12.51 8.90 29.80
C GLY A 7 13.50 9.32 28.71
N TYR A 8 14.50 10.09 29.14
CA TYR A 8 15.62 10.49 28.27
C TYR A 8 16.66 9.38 28.16
N LEU A 9 16.94 8.97 26.93
CA LEU A 9 18.11 8.17 26.61
C LEU A 9 19.31 9.12 26.46
N ARG A 10 20.40 8.82 27.17
CA ARG A 10 21.63 9.61 27.18
C ARG A 10 22.45 9.35 25.92
N ILE A 11 22.69 10.39 25.14
CA ILE A 11 23.65 10.40 24.03
C ILE A 11 25.02 10.72 24.61
N SER A 12 25.98 9.82 24.42
CA SER A 12 27.38 10.04 24.77
C SER A 12 28.11 10.79 23.67
N THR A 13 28.59 11.96 24.00
CA THR A 13 29.39 12.83 23.13
C THR A 13 30.77 12.24 22.90
N ILE A 14 31.15 11.96 21.66
CA ILE A 14 32.53 11.68 21.27
C ILE A 14 33.16 12.96 20.70
N LEU A 15 34.19 13.41 21.33
CA LEU A 15 35.06 14.54 20.93
C LEU A 15 35.81 14.18 19.63
N ALA A 16 35.67 14.95 18.58
CA ALA A 16 36.53 14.91 17.42
C ALA A 16 37.71 15.86 17.61
N ALA A 17 38.92 15.30 17.58
CA ALA A 17 40.19 16.06 17.54
C ALA A 17 40.52 16.38 16.10
N SER A 18 40.61 17.67 15.78
CA SER A 18 41.09 18.20 14.51
C SER A 18 42.62 18.06 14.38
N LEU A 19 43.10 17.34 13.39
CA LEU A 19 44.48 17.41 12.91
C LEU A 19 44.45 17.84 11.44
N GLY A 20 44.96 19.03 11.18
CA GLY A 20 45.17 19.55 9.86
C GLY A 20 46.34 18.86 9.14
N PHE A 21 46.16 18.52 7.88
CA PHE A 21 47.24 18.21 6.98
C PHE A 21 47.09 18.97 5.66
N SER A 22 48.17 19.56 5.26
CA SER A 22 48.39 20.38 4.04
C SER A 22 48.29 19.56 2.76
N PHE A 23 47.66 20.16 1.73
CA PHE A 23 47.65 19.67 0.38
C PHE A 23 49.04 19.77 -0.27
N GLN A 24 49.56 18.66 -0.78
CA GLN A 24 50.52 18.62 -1.86
C GLN A 24 50.01 17.62 -2.91
N GLY A 25 49.82 18.11 -4.10
CA GLY A 25 49.26 17.34 -5.22
C GLY A 25 50.17 16.24 -5.72
N CYS A 26 49.58 15.11 -6.03
CA CYS A 26 50.05 14.19 -7.04
C CYS A 26 48.81 13.61 -7.74
N SER A 27 48.76 13.77 -9.04
CA SER A 27 47.83 13.13 -9.93
C SER A 27 48.21 11.66 -10.07
N ASP A 28 47.39 10.77 -9.46
CA ASP A 28 47.32 9.37 -9.88
C ASP A 28 45.87 8.93 -9.76
N THR A 29 45.24 8.70 -10.86
CA THR A 29 43.97 8.01 -11.00
C THR A 29 44.14 6.59 -10.51
N PRO A 30 43.39 6.13 -9.47
CA PRO A 30 43.31 4.72 -9.24
C PRO A 30 42.40 4.12 -10.31
N SER A 31 42.99 3.34 -11.20
CA SER A 31 42.22 2.35 -11.97
C SER A 31 41.63 1.37 -10.94
N SER A 32 40.35 1.43 -10.71
CA SER A 32 39.63 0.34 -10.09
C SER A 32 39.59 -0.82 -11.08
N THR A 33 40.59 -1.65 -11.09
CA THR A 33 40.46 -3.01 -11.59
C THR A 33 39.64 -3.76 -10.54
N ASN A 34 38.34 -3.81 -10.73
CA ASN A 34 37.57 -4.95 -10.24
C ASN A 34 38.12 -6.15 -11.03
N ASP A 35 39.09 -6.85 -10.46
CA ASP A 35 39.41 -8.21 -10.87
C ASP A 35 38.21 -9.10 -10.53
N GLU A 36 37.12 -9.03 -11.32
CA GLU A 36 36.14 -10.10 -11.37
C GLU A 36 36.91 -11.33 -11.87
N GLU A 37 37.18 -12.23 -10.96
CA GLU A 37 37.85 -13.51 -11.25
C GLU A 37 37.00 -14.26 -12.25
N ILE A 38 37.46 -14.31 -13.51
CA ILE A 38 36.72 -14.94 -14.61
C ILE A 38 36.66 -16.42 -14.34
N ILE A 39 35.48 -16.92 -13.93
CA ILE A 39 35.18 -18.34 -13.79
C ILE A 39 35.05 -18.90 -15.21
N PRO A 40 35.90 -19.88 -15.61
CA PRO A 40 35.85 -20.44 -16.96
C PRO A 40 34.49 -21.08 -17.27
N ILE A 41 33.95 -20.79 -18.46
CA ILE A 41 32.74 -21.46 -18.94
C ILE A 41 33.11 -22.88 -19.38
N PRO A 42 32.48 -23.92 -18.82
CA PRO A 42 32.76 -25.32 -19.23
C PRO A 42 32.41 -25.56 -20.70
N THR A 43 33.22 -26.34 -21.38
CA THR A 43 33.04 -26.71 -22.80
C THR A 43 32.38 -28.08 -22.96
N GLU A 44 32.27 -28.86 -21.89
CA GLU A 44 31.64 -30.16 -21.88
C GLU A 44 30.11 -30.05 -21.94
N PRO A 45 29.42 -30.99 -22.62
CA PRO A 45 27.97 -31.03 -22.58
C PRO A 45 27.48 -31.39 -21.17
N ILE A 46 26.25 -30.99 -20.84
CA ILE A 46 25.62 -31.32 -19.56
C ILE A 46 25.48 -32.86 -19.47
N HIS A 47 25.88 -33.41 -18.33
CA HIS A 47 25.78 -34.84 -18.05
C HIS A 47 25.57 -35.04 -16.54
N VAL A 48 25.09 -36.24 -16.14
CA VAL A 48 24.96 -36.60 -14.73
C VAL A 48 26.30 -37.14 -14.26
N VAL A 49 26.75 -36.70 -13.10
CA VAL A 49 27.97 -37.22 -12.46
C VAL A 49 27.79 -38.68 -12.09
N GLU A 50 28.87 -39.48 -12.16
CA GLU A 50 28.84 -40.88 -11.63
C GLU A 50 28.57 -40.85 -10.12
N GLU A 51 27.72 -41.75 -9.61
CA GLU A 51 27.25 -41.78 -8.22
C GLU A 51 28.42 -41.77 -7.20
N GLU A 52 29.49 -42.49 -7.49
CA GLU A 52 30.70 -42.51 -6.63
C GLU A 52 31.45 -41.18 -6.56
N LYS A 53 31.15 -40.22 -7.45
CA LYS A 53 31.79 -38.93 -7.54
C LYS A 53 30.89 -37.78 -7.07
N VAL A 54 29.67 -38.05 -6.62
CA VAL A 54 28.78 -37.06 -6.05
C VAL A 54 29.43 -36.48 -4.79
N GLN A 55 29.53 -35.15 -4.72
CA GLN A 55 30.15 -34.47 -3.59
C GLN A 55 29.12 -33.76 -2.71
N VAL A 56 28.06 -33.25 -3.36
CA VAL A 56 27.01 -32.48 -2.70
C VAL A 56 25.63 -32.92 -3.15
N GLN A 57 24.67 -32.79 -2.27
CA GLN A 57 23.25 -33.05 -2.52
C GLN A 57 22.40 -31.85 -2.17
N LEU A 58 21.27 -31.69 -2.87
CA LEU A 58 20.21 -30.78 -2.48
C LEU A 58 19.36 -31.50 -1.42
N ASN A 59 19.37 -30.99 -0.19
CA ASN A 59 18.77 -31.63 0.96
C ASN A 59 17.33 -31.21 1.21
N GLU A 60 17.08 -29.92 1.22
CA GLU A 60 15.78 -29.33 1.60
C GLU A 60 15.51 -28.06 0.79
N VAL A 61 14.24 -27.77 0.52
CA VAL A 61 13.80 -26.53 -0.16
C VAL A 61 12.56 -25.97 0.52
N SER A 62 12.53 -24.65 0.75
CA SER A 62 11.37 -23.91 1.24
C SER A 62 11.07 -22.77 0.29
N ALA A 63 9.90 -22.83 -0.37
CA ALA A 63 9.50 -21.85 -1.36
C ALA A 63 8.78 -20.63 -0.76
N LEU A 64 8.14 -20.79 0.39
CA LEU A 64 7.47 -19.74 1.17
C LEU A 64 7.97 -19.83 2.62
N ASN A 65 9.18 -19.35 2.83
CA ASN A 65 9.82 -19.28 4.12
C ASN A 65 9.23 -18.14 4.96
N LEU A 66 9.10 -18.33 6.27
CA LEU A 66 8.58 -17.30 7.21
C LEU A 66 9.44 -17.12 8.47
N SER A 67 10.54 -17.85 8.61
CA SER A 67 11.28 -17.88 9.88
C SER A 67 12.80 -17.87 9.75
N TRP A 68 13.33 -18.15 8.58
CA TRP A 68 14.76 -18.10 8.31
C TRP A 68 15.10 -16.80 7.60
N LEU A 69 15.47 -15.76 8.40
CA LEU A 69 15.66 -14.42 7.90
C LEU A 69 17.05 -14.25 7.28
N ASP A 70 17.14 -13.49 6.20
CA ASP A 70 18.42 -13.08 5.64
C ASP A 70 19.05 -11.90 6.41
N GLN A 71 20.20 -11.44 5.98
CA GLN A 71 20.94 -10.34 6.61
C GLN A 71 20.21 -8.99 6.59
N ASP A 72 19.18 -8.83 5.77
CA ASP A 72 18.37 -7.63 5.66
C ASP A 72 17.06 -7.73 6.47
N GLY A 73 16.81 -8.90 7.10
CA GLY A 73 15.59 -9.19 7.85
C GLY A 73 14.42 -9.61 6.96
N ASP A 74 14.68 -9.92 5.68
CA ASP A 74 13.68 -10.51 4.79
C ASP A 74 13.59 -12.03 5.03
N ASP A 75 12.49 -12.65 4.63
CA ASP A 75 12.21 -14.09 4.72
C ASP A 75 12.19 -14.79 3.33
N PRO A 76 13.29 -14.73 2.55
CA PRO A 76 13.31 -15.25 1.19
C PRO A 76 13.21 -16.77 1.16
N ALA A 77 12.73 -17.30 0.02
CA ALA A 77 12.83 -18.73 -0.27
C ALA A 77 14.28 -19.19 -0.24
N TRP A 78 14.50 -20.44 0.11
CA TRP A 78 15.85 -21.00 0.19
C TRP A 78 15.90 -22.47 -0.26
N VAL A 79 17.10 -22.90 -0.64
CA VAL A 79 17.46 -24.29 -0.83
C VAL A 79 18.69 -24.63 0.00
N GLU A 80 18.75 -25.82 0.51
CA GLU A 80 19.86 -26.34 1.31
C GLU A 80 20.69 -27.33 0.54
N ILE A 81 22.02 -27.18 0.66
CA ILE A 81 23.03 -28.05 0.08
C ILE A 81 23.72 -28.81 1.22
N TYR A 82 23.79 -30.12 1.09
CA TYR A 82 24.52 -31.02 2.01
C TYR A 82 25.84 -31.46 1.41
N ASN A 83 26.93 -31.31 2.15
CA ASN A 83 28.23 -31.90 1.81
C ASN A 83 28.28 -33.36 2.23
N MET A 84 28.34 -34.28 1.26
CA MET A 84 28.37 -35.72 1.48
C MET A 84 29.73 -36.25 1.93
N LEU A 85 30.78 -35.45 1.88
CA LEU A 85 32.16 -35.91 2.14
C LEU A 85 32.59 -35.69 3.59
N ASP A 86 33.58 -36.47 4.03
CA ASP A 86 34.26 -36.29 5.33
C ASP A 86 35.33 -35.16 5.29
N LYS A 87 35.31 -34.35 4.27
CA LYS A 87 36.18 -33.17 4.07
C LYS A 87 35.38 -32.02 3.55
N GLU A 88 35.94 -30.82 3.69
CA GLU A 88 35.40 -29.62 3.13
C GLU A 88 35.22 -29.67 1.62
N VAL A 89 34.13 -29.07 1.09
CA VAL A 89 33.87 -28.90 -0.34
C VAL A 89 33.75 -27.42 -0.61
N ASN A 90 34.55 -26.92 -1.55
CA ASN A 90 34.41 -25.58 -2.09
C ASN A 90 33.55 -25.60 -3.34
N LEU A 91 32.49 -24.84 -3.35
CA LEU A 91 31.51 -24.75 -4.45
C LEU A 91 31.94 -23.78 -5.55
N LYS A 92 33.15 -23.20 -5.49
CA LYS A 92 33.63 -22.29 -6.52
C LYS A 92 33.49 -22.90 -7.92
N GLY A 93 32.76 -22.18 -8.79
CA GLY A 93 32.47 -22.64 -10.14
C GLY A 93 31.29 -23.61 -10.27
N PHE A 94 30.69 -24.07 -9.18
CA PHE A 94 29.40 -24.75 -9.25
C PHE A 94 28.30 -23.76 -9.62
N ALA A 95 27.25 -24.24 -10.28
CA ALA A 95 26.07 -23.47 -10.61
C ALA A 95 24.85 -24.02 -9.88
N LEU A 96 23.96 -23.13 -9.47
CA LEU A 96 22.64 -23.45 -8.95
C LEU A 96 21.58 -22.82 -9.88
N VAL A 97 20.73 -23.65 -10.48
CA VAL A 97 19.80 -23.18 -11.53
C VAL A 97 18.44 -23.89 -11.46
N GLU A 98 17.40 -23.20 -11.92
CA GLU A 98 16.03 -23.71 -11.99
C GLU A 98 15.72 -24.49 -13.29
N ASN A 99 16.61 -24.42 -14.30
CA ASN A 99 16.46 -25.15 -15.55
C ASN A 99 17.82 -25.33 -16.24
N LEU A 100 17.88 -26.25 -17.19
CA LEU A 100 19.10 -26.59 -17.93
C LEU A 100 19.27 -25.82 -19.24
N GLU A 101 18.39 -24.89 -19.59
CA GLU A 101 18.53 -24.05 -20.80
C GLU A 101 19.64 -23.04 -20.61
N ASN A 102 19.82 -22.55 -19.39
CA ASN A 102 20.95 -21.70 -19.01
C ASN A 102 21.65 -22.27 -17.77
N PRO A 103 22.48 -23.30 -17.93
CA PRO A 103 23.05 -24.07 -16.81
C PRO A 103 24.09 -23.29 -16.00
N ARG A 104 24.44 -22.09 -16.45
CA ARG A 104 25.40 -21.18 -15.78
C ARG A 104 24.77 -19.85 -15.39
N LYS A 105 23.45 -19.80 -15.26
CA LYS A 105 22.71 -18.58 -14.94
C LYS A 105 23.16 -17.93 -13.63
N TRP A 106 23.52 -18.74 -12.65
CA TRP A 106 24.10 -18.28 -11.40
C TRP A 106 25.16 -19.28 -10.91
N VAL A 107 26.34 -18.76 -10.51
CA VAL A 107 27.53 -19.56 -10.21
C VAL A 107 28.13 -19.11 -8.87
N PHE A 108 28.49 -20.07 -8.02
CA PHE A 108 29.19 -19.77 -6.77
C PHE A 108 30.61 -19.23 -7.04
N HIS A 109 30.99 -18.14 -6.38
CA HIS A 109 32.32 -17.54 -6.47
C HIS A 109 33.26 -18.11 -5.40
N ASP A 110 32.85 -18.16 -4.14
CA ASP A 110 33.68 -18.63 -3.04
C ASP A 110 32.81 -19.05 -1.85
N GLU A 111 32.11 -20.15 -1.99
CA GLU A 111 31.31 -20.76 -0.92
C GLU A 111 31.90 -22.11 -0.54
N THR A 112 32.05 -22.37 0.77
CA THR A 112 32.64 -23.59 1.26
C THR A 112 31.73 -24.23 2.30
N ILE A 113 31.51 -25.56 2.17
CA ILE A 113 30.70 -26.32 3.09
C ILE A 113 31.58 -27.29 3.85
N GLY A 114 31.56 -27.23 5.17
CA GLY A 114 32.33 -28.15 6.04
C GLY A 114 31.97 -29.61 5.85
N PRO A 115 32.78 -30.58 6.40
CA PRO A 115 32.51 -32.01 6.31
C PRO A 115 31.14 -32.34 6.89
N LYS A 116 30.31 -33.11 6.14
CA LYS A 116 28.97 -33.57 6.60
C LYS A 116 28.09 -32.42 7.14
N SER A 117 28.26 -31.24 6.58
CA SER A 117 27.54 -30.04 7.01
C SER A 117 26.57 -29.55 5.92
N TYR A 118 25.68 -28.69 6.32
CA TYR A 118 24.62 -28.08 5.49
C TYR A 118 24.91 -26.62 5.22
N ARG A 119 24.39 -26.09 4.13
CA ARG A 119 24.46 -24.68 3.78
C ARG A 119 23.24 -24.24 3.00
N THR A 120 22.55 -23.22 3.47
CA THR A 120 21.43 -22.60 2.77
C THR A 120 21.89 -21.58 1.74
N VAL A 121 21.13 -21.46 0.65
CA VAL A 121 21.26 -20.43 -0.40
C VAL A 121 19.89 -19.78 -0.59
N PHE A 122 19.81 -18.47 -0.53
CA PHE A 122 18.58 -17.74 -0.74
C PHE A 122 18.26 -17.56 -2.25
N LEU A 123 16.98 -17.66 -2.59
CA LEU A 123 16.48 -17.72 -3.96
C LEU A 123 15.57 -16.50 -4.24
N ASP A 124 16.14 -15.27 -4.28
CA ASP A 124 15.36 -14.02 -4.19
C ASP A 124 15.72 -12.91 -5.19
N LYS A 125 16.74 -13.12 -6.05
CA LYS A 125 17.27 -12.18 -7.05
C LYS A 125 18.21 -11.08 -6.50
N LYS A 126 18.63 -11.12 -5.24
CA LYS A 126 19.60 -10.15 -4.70
C LYS A 126 20.99 -10.29 -5.32
N ASP A 127 21.32 -11.46 -5.91
CA ASP A 127 22.58 -11.73 -6.64
C ASP A 127 23.85 -11.49 -5.80
N ILE A 128 23.89 -12.10 -4.60
CA ILE A 128 24.99 -11.99 -3.65
C ILE A 128 25.84 -13.25 -3.71
N HIS A 129 27.09 -13.13 -4.21
CA HIS A 129 28.00 -14.28 -4.41
C HIS A 129 28.99 -14.51 -3.28
N THR A 130 29.22 -13.53 -2.41
CA THR A 130 30.24 -13.61 -1.36
C THR A 130 29.71 -12.99 -0.08
N VAL A 131 29.73 -13.76 1.00
CA VAL A 131 29.31 -13.32 2.35
C VAL A 131 30.43 -13.47 3.38
N LYS A 132 31.68 -13.64 2.93
CA LYS A 132 32.86 -13.92 3.80
C LYS A 132 33.10 -12.89 4.90
N GLU A 133 32.67 -11.65 4.70
CA GLU A 133 32.86 -10.56 5.65
C GLU A 133 31.55 -10.25 6.42
N MET A 134 30.46 -10.95 6.12
CA MET A 134 29.16 -10.78 6.78
C MET A 134 28.99 -11.91 7.80
N ALA A 135 28.82 -11.55 9.04
CA ALA A 135 28.45 -12.46 10.12
C ALA A 135 26.93 -12.47 10.31
N ASP A 136 26.41 -13.57 10.81
CA ASP A 136 25.02 -13.62 11.29
C ASP A 136 24.80 -12.53 12.32
N GLY A 137 23.64 -11.85 12.24
CA GLY A 137 23.26 -10.73 13.10
C GLY A 137 22.05 -11.05 13.96
N ILE A 138 21.61 -10.05 14.71
CA ILE A 138 20.35 -10.11 15.48
C ILE A 138 19.63 -8.79 15.24
N ASP A 139 18.34 -8.83 14.90
CA ASP A 139 17.50 -7.65 14.75
C ASP A 139 17.04 -7.08 16.10
N ASP A 140 16.32 -5.97 16.07
CA ASP A 140 15.82 -5.29 17.28
C ASP A 140 14.76 -6.13 18.03
N GLU A 141 14.12 -7.09 17.37
CA GLU A 141 13.17 -8.03 17.95
C GLU A 141 13.83 -9.28 18.53
N GLY A 142 15.15 -9.48 18.32
CA GLY A 142 15.92 -10.61 18.79
C GLY A 142 15.93 -11.81 17.86
N ASN A 143 15.48 -11.67 16.59
CA ASN A 143 15.58 -12.73 15.61
C ASN A 143 16.99 -12.80 15.03
N THR A 144 17.45 -14.02 14.71
CA THR A 144 18.75 -14.21 14.05
C THR A 144 18.64 -13.89 12.57
N LEU A 145 19.56 -13.06 12.08
CA LEU A 145 19.73 -12.71 10.68
C LEU A 145 20.87 -13.54 10.09
N HIS A 146 20.63 -14.18 8.96
CA HIS A 146 21.56 -15.12 8.35
C HIS A 146 22.22 -14.55 7.11
N ALA A 147 23.53 -14.31 7.18
CA ALA A 147 24.31 -13.86 6.02
C ALA A 147 24.66 -15.08 5.14
N ARG A 148 23.97 -15.23 4.02
CA ARG A 148 24.13 -16.32 3.06
C ARG A 148 24.19 -15.78 1.63
N THR A 149 24.61 -16.63 0.69
CA THR A 149 24.59 -16.29 -0.75
C THR A 149 23.17 -16.25 -1.28
N HIS A 150 22.93 -15.36 -2.27
CA HIS A 150 21.64 -15.14 -2.92
C HIS A 150 21.75 -15.33 -4.42
N THR A 151 20.81 -16.05 -5.01
CA THR A 151 20.74 -16.21 -6.46
C THR A 151 20.22 -14.94 -7.17
N ASN A 152 20.44 -14.85 -8.49
CA ASN A 152 19.83 -13.84 -9.37
C ASN A 152 18.45 -14.24 -9.93
N TRP A 153 17.85 -15.30 -9.38
CA TRP A 153 16.55 -15.81 -9.79
C TRP A 153 15.72 -16.21 -8.55
N LYS A 154 14.40 -16.30 -8.75
CA LYS A 154 13.45 -16.73 -7.71
C LYS A 154 12.90 -18.10 -8.01
N ILE A 155 12.66 -18.87 -6.96
CA ILE A 155 11.93 -20.13 -7.01
C ILE A 155 10.45 -19.93 -7.38
N ASN A 156 9.84 -20.94 -8.02
CA ASN A 156 8.40 -20.98 -8.24
C ASN A 156 7.72 -21.73 -7.07
N LYS A 157 6.82 -21.06 -6.35
CA LYS A 157 6.07 -21.65 -5.23
C LYS A 157 5.15 -22.81 -5.65
N ASP A 158 4.74 -22.84 -6.93
CA ASP A 158 3.83 -23.85 -7.48
C ASP A 158 4.54 -25.15 -7.91
N GLY A 159 5.84 -25.25 -7.63
CA GLY A 159 6.66 -26.39 -7.92
C GLY A 159 7.68 -26.16 -9.04
N GLY A 160 8.69 -27.01 -9.08
CA GLY A 160 9.78 -26.91 -10.06
C GLY A 160 10.90 -27.89 -9.80
N THR A 161 12.03 -27.66 -10.45
CA THR A 161 13.26 -28.46 -10.25
C THR A 161 14.43 -27.50 -10.06
N ILE A 162 15.29 -27.80 -9.09
CA ILE A 162 16.56 -27.10 -8.87
C ILE A 162 17.68 -28.10 -9.15
N TYR A 163 18.73 -27.64 -9.84
CA TYR A 163 19.92 -28.42 -10.19
C TYR A 163 21.15 -27.80 -9.56
N ILE A 164 22.06 -28.63 -9.05
CA ILE A 164 23.42 -28.25 -8.70
C ILE A 164 24.41 -28.90 -9.66
N ILE A 165 25.20 -28.05 -10.35
CA ILE A 165 26.04 -28.47 -11.49
C ILE A 165 27.46 -27.98 -11.22
N ASP A 166 28.47 -28.85 -11.39
CA ASP A 166 29.87 -28.49 -11.18
C ASP A 166 30.46 -27.65 -12.34
N ASN A 167 31.74 -27.31 -12.21
CA ASN A 167 32.51 -26.56 -13.21
C ASN A 167 32.88 -27.38 -14.47
N HIS A 168 32.45 -28.64 -14.59
CA HIS A 168 32.55 -29.50 -15.77
C HIS A 168 31.18 -29.78 -16.42
N ASN A 169 30.13 -29.08 -16.04
CA ASN A 169 28.74 -29.30 -16.43
C ASN A 169 28.20 -30.69 -16.00
N ALA A 170 28.77 -31.32 -14.96
CA ALA A 170 28.22 -32.51 -14.36
C ALA A 170 27.17 -32.14 -13.31
N ILE A 171 25.95 -32.69 -13.46
CA ILE A 171 24.87 -32.52 -12.49
C ILE A 171 25.19 -33.42 -11.30
N HIS A 172 25.47 -32.83 -10.14
CA HIS A 172 25.69 -33.57 -8.90
C HIS A 172 24.38 -34.01 -8.26
N ASP A 173 23.35 -33.20 -8.33
CA ASP A 173 22.05 -33.54 -7.81
C ASP A 173 20.95 -32.62 -8.38
N SER A 174 19.70 -33.05 -8.20
CA SER A 174 18.52 -32.25 -8.48
C SER A 174 17.41 -32.55 -7.49
N ILE A 175 16.66 -31.54 -7.11
CA ILE A 175 15.44 -31.67 -6.31
C ILE A 175 14.24 -31.20 -7.10
N THR A 176 13.29 -32.08 -7.36
CA THR A 176 12.00 -31.75 -7.94
C THR A 176 10.99 -31.64 -6.79
N TYR A 177 10.51 -30.45 -6.54
CA TYR A 177 9.60 -30.16 -5.46
C TYR A 177 8.20 -29.81 -6.00
N PRO A 178 7.12 -30.19 -5.29
CA PRO A 178 5.74 -29.85 -5.64
C PRO A 178 5.43 -28.40 -5.20
N ALA A 179 4.17 -27.95 -5.39
CA ALA A 179 3.69 -26.74 -4.76
C ALA A 179 3.86 -26.83 -3.23
N LEU A 180 4.45 -25.80 -2.64
CA LEU A 180 4.76 -25.77 -1.21
C LEU A 180 3.91 -24.69 -0.50
N PRO A 181 3.12 -25.09 0.51
CA PRO A 181 2.47 -24.16 1.42
C PRO A 181 3.48 -23.34 2.23
N ALA A 182 3.03 -22.20 2.78
CA ALA A 182 3.86 -21.38 3.63
C ALA A 182 4.37 -22.13 4.88
N SER A 183 5.60 -21.87 5.26
CA SER A 183 6.31 -22.52 6.38
C SER A 183 6.50 -24.02 6.25
N ILE A 184 6.29 -24.58 5.07
CA ILE A 184 6.52 -26.00 4.78
C ILE A 184 7.70 -26.12 3.85
N SER A 185 8.56 -27.09 4.12
CA SER A 185 9.65 -27.47 3.23
C SER A 185 9.43 -28.84 2.61
N PHE A 186 10.23 -29.14 1.60
CA PHE A 186 10.28 -30.43 0.95
C PHE A 186 11.73 -30.86 0.84
N GLY A 187 12.05 -32.06 1.33
CA GLY A 187 13.44 -32.48 1.47
C GLY A 187 13.63 -33.96 1.59
N ARG A 188 14.89 -34.38 1.77
CA ARG A 188 15.30 -35.77 1.89
C ARG A 188 15.13 -36.27 3.32
N THR A 189 14.60 -37.48 3.46
CA THR A 189 14.66 -38.26 4.68
C THR A 189 15.97 -39.05 4.75
N VAL A 190 16.24 -39.64 5.90
CA VAL A 190 17.46 -40.50 6.10
C VAL A 190 17.54 -41.64 5.11
N ASP A 191 16.42 -42.21 4.67
CA ASP A 191 16.38 -43.29 3.65
C ASP A 191 16.49 -42.76 2.20
N GLY A 192 16.63 -41.44 2.01
CA GLY A 192 16.78 -40.79 0.71
C GLY A 192 15.48 -40.52 -0.02
N SER A 193 14.32 -40.88 0.55
CA SER A 193 13.02 -40.49 -0.01
C SER A 193 12.74 -38.98 0.22
N TYR A 194 11.83 -38.40 -0.58
CA TYR A 194 11.45 -37.01 -0.43
C TYR A 194 10.11 -36.91 0.28
N LYS A 195 10.01 -35.97 1.23
CA LYS A 195 8.78 -35.71 2.00
C LYS A 195 8.60 -34.25 2.30
N TYR A 196 7.39 -33.90 2.74
CA TYR A 196 7.08 -32.58 3.32
C TYR A 196 7.49 -32.56 4.80
N PHE A 197 8.04 -31.44 5.24
CA PHE A 197 8.40 -31.19 6.64
C PHE A 197 7.58 -30.01 7.18
N ALA A 198 6.84 -30.26 8.27
CA ALA A 198 6.06 -29.20 8.95
C ALA A 198 6.94 -28.16 9.65
N ASN A 199 8.16 -28.57 10.01
CA ASN A 199 9.17 -27.73 10.63
C ASN A 199 10.43 -27.78 9.76
N PRO A 200 10.67 -26.79 8.89
CA PRO A 200 11.91 -26.70 8.12
C PRO A 200 13.14 -26.67 9.04
N THR A 201 14.22 -27.31 8.58
CA THR A 201 15.45 -27.48 9.38
C THR A 201 16.68 -26.89 8.69
N PRO A 202 16.69 -25.58 8.35
CA PRO A 202 17.80 -24.99 7.63
C PRO A 202 19.13 -25.14 8.39
N GLU A 203 20.16 -25.55 7.66
CA GLU A 203 21.52 -25.87 8.15
C GLU A 203 21.61 -26.98 9.20
N ALA A 204 20.60 -27.88 9.18
CA ALA A 204 20.57 -29.06 10.04
C ALA A 204 20.02 -30.29 9.30
N ALA A 205 20.14 -31.46 9.90
CA ALA A 205 19.54 -32.68 9.34
C ALA A 205 18.01 -32.61 9.44
N ASN A 206 17.32 -33.06 8.38
CA ASN A 206 15.86 -33.11 8.37
C ASN A 206 15.34 -34.06 9.48
N ASP A 207 14.23 -33.66 10.11
CA ASP A 207 13.62 -34.47 11.18
C ASP A 207 12.56 -35.43 10.62
N ASP A 208 12.96 -36.68 10.37
CA ASP A 208 12.09 -37.73 9.83
C ASP A 208 10.83 -37.99 10.69
N ALA A 209 10.85 -37.66 11.99
CA ALA A 209 9.69 -37.83 12.85
C ALA A 209 8.55 -36.84 12.49
N ASN A 210 8.88 -35.71 11.88
CA ASN A 210 7.96 -34.68 11.40
C ASN A 210 7.84 -34.65 9.86
N ALA A 211 8.13 -35.78 9.20
CA ALA A 211 8.07 -35.94 7.76
C ALA A 211 6.76 -36.59 7.28
N TYR A 212 6.11 -35.98 6.29
CA TYR A 212 4.82 -36.40 5.75
C TYR A 212 4.95 -36.75 4.28
N ALA A 213 4.34 -37.89 3.88
CA ALA A 213 4.42 -38.36 2.50
C ALA A 213 3.58 -37.49 1.52
N GLU A 214 2.51 -36.90 2.01
CA GLU A 214 1.56 -36.10 1.21
C GLU A 214 0.90 -35.00 2.03
N LEU A 215 0.25 -34.06 1.36
CA LEU A 215 -0.63 -33.09 1.98
C LEU A 215 -2.04 -33.67 2.08
N ALA A 216 -2.74 -33.37 3.18
CA ALA A 216 -4.13 -33.76 3.35
C ALA A 216 -5.02 -33.01 2.32
N PRO A 217 -6.04 -33.66 1.75
CA PRO A 217 -6.93 -33.01 0.79
C PRO A 217 -7.77 -31.92 1.45
N THR A 218 -8.10 -30.87 0.70
CA THR A 218 -9.03 -29.82 1.12
C THR A 218 -10.45 -30.34 1.29
N VAL A 219 -11.21 -29.74 2.21
CA VAL A 219 -12.61 -30.07 2.40
C VAL A 219 -13.45 -29.43 1.29
N ASP A 220 -14.27 -30.21 0.59
CA ASP A 220 -15.17 -29.73 -0.46
C ASP A 220 -16.55 -29.39 0.08
N PHE A 221 -16.91 -28.11 0.06
CA PHE A 221 -18.24 -27.58 0.36
C PHE A 221 -18.96 -27.03 -0.89
N SER A 222 -18.60 -27.45 -2.08
CA SER A 222 -19.20 -26.96 -3.36
C SER A 222 -20.71 -27.15 -3.43
N THR A 223 -21.27 -28.16 -2.74
CA THR A 223 -22.72 -28.41 -2.64
C THR A 223 -23.44 -27.47 -1.70
N SER A 224 -22.72 -26.84 -0.78
CA SER A 224 -23.25 -25.88 0.21
C SER A 224 -22.28 -24.70 0.33
N PRO A 225 -22.15 -23.87 -0.70
CA PRO A 225 -21.16 -22.79 -0.73
C PRO A 225 -21.48 -21.69 0.27
N SER A 226 -20.48 -20.89 0.63
CA SER A 226 -20.70 -19.64 1.37
C SER A 226 -21.75 -18.77 0.70
N GLY A 227 -22.69 -18.20 1.48
CA GLY A 227 -23.73 -17.39 0.91
C GLY A 227 -24.87 -17.06 1.86
N PHE A 228 -25.91 -16.45 1.27
CA PHE A 228 -27.13 -16.06 1.96
C PHE A 228 -28.24 -17.09 1.68
N TYR A 229 -28.80 -17.64 2.73
CA TYR A 229 -29.84 -18.65 2.72
C TYR A 229 -31.12 -18.06 3.32
N ALA A 230 -32.24 -18.23 2.63
CA ALA A 230 -33.53 -17.68 3.05
C ALA A 230 -34.12 -18.42 4.24
N GLU A 231 -33.69 -19.66 4.46
CA GLU A 231 -34.19 -20.55 5.52
C GLU A 231 -33.04 -21.38 6.12
N PRO A 232 -33.17 -21.86 7.35
CA PRO A 232 -32.28 -22.88 7.90
C PRO A 232 -32.15 -24.11 6.99
N PHE A 233 -30.96 -24.71 6.96
CA PHE A 233 -30.73 -25.91 6.17
C PHE A 233 -29.81 -26.90 6.89
N THR A 234 -29.81 -28.14 6.46
CA THR A 234 -28.93 -29.17 6.98
C THR A 234 -27.67 -29.28 6.12
N LEU A 235 -26.52 -29.04 6.75
CA LEU A 235 -25.21 -29.27 6.18
C LEU A 235 -24.79 -30.71 6.45
N ASN A 236 -24.57 -31.48 5.38
CA ASN A 236 -24.09 -32.85 5.51
C ASN A 236 -22.57 -32.91 5.58
N PRO A 237 -21.97 -33.86 6.33
CA PRO A 237 -20.55 -34.10 6.30
C PRO A 237 -20.06 -34.35 4.86
N PRO A 238 -18.91 -33.77 4.46
CA PRO A 238 -18.34 -34.05 3.16
C PRO A 238 -17.86 -35.51 3.08
N THR A 239 -17.91 -36.09 1.89
CA THR A 239 -17.36 -37.42 1.65
C THR A 239 -15.83 -37.33 1.61
N VAL A 240 -15.17 -38.14 2.41
CA VAL A 240 -13.70 -38.20 2.48
C VAL A 240 -13.22 -39.65 2.26
N ALA A 241 -11.92 -39.81 1.96
CA ALA A 241 -11.29 -41.12 1.80
C ALA A 241 -11.32 -41.91 3.14
N GLU A 242 -11.18 -43.23 3.04
CA GLU A 242 -11.06 -44.13 4.20
C GLU A 242 -9.89 -43.69 5.10
N GLY A 243 -10.11 -43.61 6.40
CA GLY A 243 -9.11 -43.18 7.37
C GLY A 243 -9.01 -41.65 7.54
N ALA A 244 -9.59 -40.87 6.64
CA ALA A 244 -9.65 -39.39 6.79
C ALA A 244 -10.74 -38.93 7.73
N THR A 245 -10.49 -37.89 8.49
CA THR A 245 -11.47 -37.24 9.36
C THR A 245 -11.56 -35.75 9.06
N VAL A 246 -12.76 -35.24 8.79
CA VAL A 246 -12.98 -33.78 8.72
C VAL A 246 -13.26 -33.25 10.12
N ARG A 247 -12.55 -32.22 10.52
CA ARG A 247 -12.76 -31.52 11.79
C ARG A 247 -13.05 -30.05 11.53
N CYS A 248 -13.97 -29.50 12.31
CA CYS A 248 -14.47 -28.15 12.09
C CYS A 248 -14.51 -27.32 13.38
N MET A 249 -14.34 -26.00 13.20
CA MET A 249 -14.53 -24.97 14.23
C MET A 249 -15.52 -23.92 13.72
N ASP A 250 -16.37 -23.40 14.61
CA ASP A 250 -17.37 -22.37 14.32
C ASP A 250 -17.10 -21.03 15.00
N ASN A 251 -15.92 -20.90 15.61
CA ASN A 251 -15.50 -19.73 16.38
C ASN A 251 -14.44 -18.85 15.67
N GLY A 252 -14.11 -19.17 14.41
CA GLY A 252 -13.09 -18.47 13.62
C GLY A 252 -11.67 -19.03 13.76
N SER A 253 -11.41 -19.91 14.73
CA SER A 253 -10.10 -20.57 14.88
C SER A 253 -9.89 -21.63 13.81
N LYS A 254 -8.62 -21.91 13.48
CA LYS A 254 -8.27 -23.06 12.64
C LYS A 254 -8.54 -24.36 13.39
N PRO A 255 -9.09 -25.40 12.73
CA PRO A 255 -9.25 -26.72 13.36
C PRO A 255 -7.89 -27.38 13.59
N THR A 256 -7.83 -28.19 14.65
CA THR A 256 -6.68 -29.03 15.02
C THR A 256 -7.12 -30.50 15.11
N GLU A 257 -6.18 -31.42 15.35
CA GLU A 257 -6.48 -32.84 15.55
C GLU A 257 -7.42 -33.10 16.73
N ASP A 258 -7.49 -32.18 17.71
CA ASP A 258 -8.37 -32.24 18.86
C ASP A 258 -9.74 -31.58 18.63
N SER A 259 -9.93 -30.91 17.50
CA SER A 259 -11.19 -30.24 17.19
C SER A 259 -12.33 -31.24 16.92
N PRO A 260 -13.60 -30.86 17.11
CA PRO A 260 -14.75 -31.73 16.89
C PRO A 260 -14.75 -32.32 15.47
N ALA A 261 -14.95 -33.63 15.37
CA ALA A 261 -15.12 -34.31 14.09
C ALA A 261 -16.52 -33.99 13.50
N PHE A 262 -16.58 -33.71 12.22
CA PHE A 262 -17.81 -33.46 11.48
C PHE A 262 -18.28 -34.76 10.81
N THR A 263 -18.96 -35.62 11.56
CA THR A 263 -19.41 -36.97 11.12
C THR A 263 -20.91 -37.09 10.98
N GLU A 264 -21.69 -36.15 11.55
CA GLU A 264 -23.13 -36.16 11.52
C GLU A 264 -23.68 -34.85 10.89
N PRO A 265 -24.85 -34.89 10.22
CA PRO A 265 -25.48 -33.70 9.67
C PRO A 265 -25.66 -32.61 10.72
N MET A 266 -25.34 -31.37 10.37
CA MET A 266 -25.44 -30.19 11.24
C MET A 266 -26.55 -29.27 10.71
N GLU A 267 -27.46 -28.83 11.58
CA GLU A 267 -28.43 -27.79 11.25
C GLU A 267 -27.77 -26.41 11.30
N ILE A 268 -27.80 -25.68 10.20
CA ILE A 268 -27.38 -24.29 10.09
C ILE A 268 -28.63 -23.42 10.18
N SER A 269 -28.96 -22.94 11.40
CA SER A 269 -30.17 -22.18 11.70
C SER A 269 -29.94 -20.71 12.07
N LYS A 270 -28.69 -20.27 12.04
CA LYS A 270 -28.26 -18.87 12.30
C LYS A 270 -27.02 -18.57 11.51
N ASN A 271 -26.64 -17.29 11.41
CA ASN A 271 -25.36 -16.91 10.81
C ASN A 271 -24.23 -17.71 11.45
N THR A 272 -23.52 -18.48 10.63
CA THR A 272 -22.49 -19.42 11.07
C THR A 272 -21.27 -19.30 10.16
N VAL A 273 -20.10 -19.25 10.76
CA VAL A 273 -18.82 -19.44 10.05
C VAL A 273 -18.30 -20.82 10.42
N LEU A 274 -17.96 -21.59 9.43
CA LEU A 274 -17.40 -22.93 9.62
C LEU A 274 -16.03 -23.00 8.97
N ARG A 275 -15.01 -23.33 9.75
CA ARG A 275 -13.65 -23.60 9.30
C ARG A 275 -13.36 -25.06 9.46
N CYS A 276 -13.07 -25.76 8.35
CA CYS A 276 -12.88 -27.19 8.36
C CYS A 276 -11.56 -27.58 7.68
N ALA A 277 -10.94 -28.63 8.20
CA ALA A 277 -9.76 -29.23 7.60
C ALA A 277 -9.87 -30.77 7.63
N THR A 278 -9.21 -31.41 6.69
CA THR A 278 -9.09 -32.88 6.64
C THR A 278 -7.81 -33.31 7.37
N PHE A 279 -7.95 -34.29 8.23
CA PHE A 279 -6.85 -34.95 8.94
C PHE A 279 -6.75 -36.39 8.47
N VAL A 280 -5.59 -36.74 7.97
CA VAL A 280 -5.29 -38.09 7.45
C VAL A 280 -4.01 -38.61 8.12
N PRO A 281 -3.99 -39.79 8.71
CA PRO A 281 -2.77 -40.34 9.29
C PRO A 281 -1.63 -40.36 8.26
N GLY A 282 -0.51 -39.73 8.59
CA GLY A 282 0.67 -39.64 7.73
C GLY A 282 0.65 -38.59 6.63
N ALA A 283 -0.43 -37.82 6.51
CA ALA A 283 -0.50 -36.63 5.65
C ALA A 283 -0.48 -35.32 6.47
N LEU A 284 0.12 -34.29 5.92
CA LEU A 284 0.20 -32.97 6.57
C LEU A 284 -1.03 -32.12 6.23
N THR A 285 -1.77 -31.71 7.24
CA THR A 285 -2.90 -30.79 7.10
C THR A 285 -2.40 -29.36 7.00
N THR A 286 -2.57 -28.72 5.84
CA THR A 286 -2.15 -27.32 5.58
C THR A 286 -3.31 -26.42 5.22
N GLU A 287 -4.33 -26.95 4.55
CA GLU A 287 -5.45 -26.21 4.00
C GLU A 287 -6.65 -26.21 4.96
N VAL A 288 -7.29 -25.05 5.07
CA VAL A 288 -8.53 -24.87 5.83
C VAL A 288 -9.60 -24.29 4.92
N SER A 289 -10.66 -25.06 4.67
CA SER A 289 -11.84 -24.56 3.97
C SER A 289 -12.69 -23.72 4.93
N THR A 290 -12.95 -22.48 4.56
CA THR A 290 -13.75 -21.54 5.36
C THR A 290 -15.03 -21.17 4.61
N ASN A 291 -16.18 -21.34 5.27
CA ASN A 291 -17.48 -20.99 4.71
C ASN A 291 -18.27 -20.13 5.67
N THR A 292 -18.88 -19.06 5.17
CA THR A 292 -19.80 -18.20 5.89
C THR A 292 -21.23 -18.42 5.38
N TYR A 293 -22.11 -18.83 6.28
CA TYR A 293 -23.54 -19.03 6.02
C TYR A 293 -24.35 -17.94 6.73
N PHE A 294 -25.03 -17.10 5.95
CA PHE A 294 -25.95 -16.09 6.44
C PHE A 294 -27.37 -16.63 6.33
N ILE A 295 -28.06 -16.77 7.46
CA ILE A 295 -29.42 -17.34 7.54
C ILE A 295 -30.40 -16.22 7.82
N GLU A 296 -31.45 -16.11 6.96
CA GLU A 296 -32.49 -15.07 7.05
C GLU A 296 -31.92 -13.64 7.14
N GLU A 297 -30.66 -13.45 6.71
CA GLU A 297 -29.98 -12.17 6.75
C GLU A 297 -30.29 -11.36 5.47
N THR A 298 -30.71 -10.11 5.63
CA THR A 298 -31.01 -9.22 4.51
C THR A 298 -30.08 -8.01 4.53
N VAL A 299 -29.26 -7.89 3.50
CA VAL A 299 -28.32 -6.76 3.28
C VAL A 299 -28.34 -6.39 1.81
N ASN A 300 -28.67 -5.15 1.47
CA ASN A 300 -28.74 -4.66 0.10
C ASN A 300 -27.45 -3.95 -0.36
N MET A 301 -26.43 -3.93 0.48
CA MET A 301 -25.10 -3.39 0.19
C MET A 301 -24.12 -4.54 -0.04
N PRO A 302 -22.97 -4.29 -0.69
CA PRO A 302 -21.89 -5.28 -0.72
C PRO A 302 -21.46 -5.69 0.69
N VAL A 303 -21.14 -6.97 0.87
CA VAL A 303 -20.76 -7.51 2.18
C VAL A 303 -19.32 -8.02 2.13
N VAL A 304 -18.54 -7.67 3.14
CA VAL A 304 -17.23 -8.25 3.45
C VAL A 304 -17.39 -9.10 4.71
N ALA A 305 -17.28 -10.41 4.55
CA ALA A 305 -17.25 -11.35 5.68
C ALA A 305 -15.80 -11.63 6.05
N VAL A 306 -15.46 -11.37 7.30
CA VAL A 306 -14.11 -11.48 7.86
C VAL A 306 -14.12 -12.59 8.90
N THR A 307 -13.32 -13.63 8.67
CA THR A 307 -13.17 -14.75 9.60
C THR A 307 -11.78 -14.74 10.18
N VAL A 308 -11.67 -14.53 11.48
CA VAL A 308 -10.40 -14.37 12.19
C VAL A 308 -10.48 -15.03 13.57
N ASP A 309 -9.34 -15.47 14.10
CA ASP A 309 -9.25 -16.03 15.43
C ASP A 309 -9.73 -15.07 16.52
N SER A 310 -10.31 -15.61 17.56
CA SER A 310 -10.83 -14.84 18.71
C SER A 310 -9.76 -14.06 19.47
N ALA A 311 -8.48 -14.40 19.33
CA ALA A 311 -7.36 -13.65 19.90
C ALA A 311 -7.34 -12.21 19.39
N PHE A 312 -7.56 -12.02 18.08
CA PHE A 312 -7.65 -10.69 17.45
C PHE A 312 -8.71 -9.81 18.11
N PHE A 313 -9.89 -10.36 18.40
CA PHE A 313 -10.96 -9.59 19.06
C PHE A 313 -10.58 -9.18 20.47
N ARG A 314 -9.92 -10.06 21.24
CA ARG A 314 -9.49 -9.78 22.60
C ARG A 314 -8.42 -8.69 22.65
N GLU A 315 -7.43 -8.81 21.79
CA GLU A 315 -6.30 -7.89 21.78
C GLU A 315 -6.70 -6.48 21.35
N TYR A 316 -7.52 -6.36 20.30
CA TYR A 316 -7.91 -5.06 19.77
C TYR A 316 -9.28 -4.56 20.21
N TYR A 317 -9.90 -5.22 21.17
CA TYR A 317 -11.20 -4.82 21.71
C TYR A 317 -12.28 -4.67 20.63
N ILE A 318 -12.27 -5.54 19.64
CA ILE A 318 -13.35 -5.60 18.64
C ILE A 318 -14.54 -6.29 19.30
N LYS A 319 -15.36 -5.48 19.97
CA LYS A 319 -16.59 -5.97 20.57
C LYS A 319 -17.73 -5.87 19.57
N THR A 320 -18.42 -6.96 19.42
CA THR A 320 -19.71 -6.95 18.71
C THR A 320 -20.84 -6.31 19.56
N ASP A 321 -20.61 -6.04 20.84
CA ASP A 321 -21.59 -5.54 21.82
C ASP A 321 -21.03 -4.31 22.57
N ALA A 322 -20.72 -3.32 21.86
CA ALA A 322 -20.11 -2.04 22.15
C ALA A 322 -20.11 -1.50 23.60
N GLU A 323 -18.97 -1.51 24.24
CA GLU A 323 -18.57 -0.48 25.19
C GLU A 323 -17.12 -0.10 24.92
N THR A 324 -16.86 1.20 24.73
CA THR A 324 -15.48 1.72 24.60
C THR A 324 -14.80 1.60 25.95
N PRO A 325 -13.59 1.00 26.05
CA PRO A 325 -12.85 1.03 27.30
C PRO A 325 -12.51 2.48 27.65
N LYS A 326 -12.57 2.81 28.93
CA LYS A 326 -12.17 4.14 29.43
C LYS A 326 -10.69 4.40 29.28
N THR A 327 -9.89 3.35 29.12
CA THR A 327 -8.45 3.38 28.87
C THR A 327 -8.15 2.47 27.68
N ALA A 328 -7.18 2.86 26.85
CA ALA A 328 -6.73 1.99 25.75
C ALA A 328 -6.19 0.66 26.32
N PRO A 329 -6.58 -0.51 25.77
CA PRO A 329 -5.96 -1.77 26.14
C PRO A 329 -4.46 -1.73 25.87
N GLU A 330 -3.70 -2.45 26.68
CA GLU A 330 -2.30 -2.75 26.36
C GLU A 330 -2.26 -3.43 25.00
N GLY A 331 -1.32 -3.03 24.12
CA GLY A 331 -1.22 -3.56 22.76
C GLY A 331 -2.14 -2.94 21.70
N LEU A 332 -3.09 -2.05 22.07
CA LEU A 332 -3.99 -1.40 21.09
C LEU A 332 -3.25 -0.64 19.98
N TYR A 333 -2.06 -0.16 20.25
CA TYR A 333 -1.21 0.58 19.30
C TYR A 333 -0.10 -0.27 18.68
N GLU A 334 -0.03 -1.55 19.01
CA GLU A 334 0.88 -2.48 18.35
C GLU A 334 0.31 -2.91 16.99
N ASP A 335 1.16 -2.90 15.97
CA ASP A 335 0.76 -3.24 14.60
C ASP A 335 0.97 -4.74 14.30
N LYS A 336 0.35 -5.61 15.11
CA LYS A 336 0.36 -7.06 14.88
C LYS A 336 -0.55 -7.45 13.72
N GLU A 337 -0.08 -8.38 12.91
CA GLU A 337 -0.84 -8.96 11.80
C GLU A 337 -1.29 -10.38 12.16
N TYR A 338 -2.57 -10.66 11.92
CA TYR A 338 -3.19 -11.97 12.17
C TYR A 338 -3.63 -12.61 10.85
N PRO A 339 -3.52 -13.93 10.69
CA PRO A 339 -4.14 -14.62 9.56
C PRO A 339 -5.66 -14.44 9.57
N VAL A 340 -6.22 -14.17 8.39
CA VAL A 340 -7.65 -13.92 8.21
C VAL A 340 -8.16 -14.54 6.91
N HIS A 341 -9.36 -15.08 6.92
CA HIS A 341 -10.10 -15.40 5.70
C HIS A 341 -11.11 -14.31 5.40
N VAL A 342 -11.14 -13.83 4.17
CA VAL A 342 -12.04 -12.77 3.73
C VAL A 342 -12.88 -13.24 2.54
N GLU A 343 -14.19 -13.08 2.66
CA GLU A 343 -15.15 -13.36 1.57
C GLU A 343 -15.88 -12.07 1.21
N TYR A 344 -16.15 -11.90 -0.07
CA TYR A 344 -16.85 -10.74 -0.58
C TYR A 344 -18.09 -11.10 -1.36
N PHE A 345 -19.19 -10.43 -1.05
CA PHE A 345 -20.50 -10.63 -1.66
C PHE A 345 -20.94 -9.32 -2.30
N GLU A 346 -20.73 -9.19 -3.61
CA GLU A 346 -20.91 -7.94 -4.38
C GLU A 346 -22.35 -7.39 -4.28
N LYS A 347 -23.34 -8.26 -4.23
CA LYS A 347 -24.77 -7.90 -4.21
C LYS A 347 -25.42 -8.16 -2.85
N GLY A 348 -24.64 -8.19 -1.77
CA GLY A 348 -25.17 -8.52 -0.44
C GLY A 348 -25.96 -9.81 -0.44
N SER A 349 -27.15 -9.81 0.16
CA SER A 349 -28.02 -10.99 0.27
C SER A 349 -28.59 -11.51 -1.07
N SER A 350 -28.47 -10.74 -2.16
CA SER A 350 -28.77 -11.22 -3.51
C SER A 350 -27.65 -12.06 -4.13
N SER A 351 -26.49 -12.18 -3.47
CA SER A 351 -25.38 -13.01 -3.91
C SER A 351 -25.64 -14.47 -3.51
N LYS A 352 -25.67 -15.36 -4.50
CA LYS A 352 -25.84 -16.82 -4.25
C LYS A 352 -24.57 -17.49 -3.69
N LYS A 353 -23.41 -16.84 -3.88
CA LYS A 353 -22.08 -17.24 -3.39
C LYS A 353 -21.19 -16.02 -3.31
N SER A 354 -20.04 -16.15 -2.65
CA SER A 354 -19.01 -15.12 -2.64
C SER A 354 -18.53 -14.83 -4.07
N SER A 355 -18.25 -13.54 -4.36
CA SER A 355 -17.67 -13.09 -5.63
C SER A 355 -16.18 -13.46 -5.69
N TRP A 356 -15.53 -13.39 -4.54
CA TRP A 356 -14.18 -13.89 -4.28
C TRP A 356 -14.00 -14.19 -2.80
N ASN A 357 -13.01 -15.00 -2.48
CA ASN A 357 -12.48 -15.21 -1.14
C ASN A 357 -10.96 -15.26 -1.19
N ILE A 358 -10.29 -14.95 -0.07
CA ILE A 358 -8.85 -14.96 0.02
C ILE A 358 -8.39 -15.17 1.46
N GLU A 359 -7.30 -15.93 1.64
CA GLU A 359 -6.52 -15.94 2.87
C GLU A 359 -5.58 -14.74 2.85
N ALA A 360 -5.54 -13.96 3.93
CA ALA A 360 -4.83 -12.69 4.02
C ALA A 360 -4.33 -12.44 5.44
N GLY A 361 -3.64 -11.32 5.65
CA GLY A 361 -3.36 -10.76 6.96
C GLY A 361 -4.37 -9.67 7.33
N ILE A 362 -4.70 -9.55 8.61
CA ILE A 362 -5.48 -8.45 9.17
C ILE A 362 -4.73 -7.78 10.30
N SER A 363 -4.69 -6.46 10.28
CA SER A 363 -4.16 -5.65 11.38
C SER A 363 -5.08 -4.48 11.69
N ILE A 364 -5.05 -4.01 12.95
CA ILE A 364 -5.73 -2.77 13.33
C ILE A 364 -5.05 -1.58 12.63
N MET A 365 -5.82 -0.55 12.28
CA MET A 365 -5.27 0.67 11.69
C MET A 365 -5.85 1.93 12.33
N GLY A 366 -5.18 3.07 12.07
CA GLY A 366 -5.55 4.40 12.54
C GLY A 366 -4.70 4.83 13.74
N GLY A 367 -4.79 6.10 14.08
CA GLY A 367 -4.25 6.69 15.30
C GLY A 367 -5.34 6.78 16.37
N TYR A 368 -5.90 7.97 16.56
CA TYR A 368 -6.98 8.20 17.52
C TYR A 368 -8.22 7.32 17.28
N SER A 369 -8.54 6.98 16.04
CA SER A 369 -9.67 6.13 15.67
C SER A 369 -9.62 4.71 16.26
N ARG A 370 -8.44 4.23 16.72
CA ARG A 370 -8.31 2.95 17.46
C ARG A 370 -9.08 2.95 18.78
N LEU A 371 -9.32 4.13 19.36
CA LEU A 371 -10.12 4.27 20.59
C LEU A 371 -11.63 4.17 20.34
N LYS A 372 -12.09 4.29 19.09
CA LYS A 372 -13.51 4.19 18.76
C LYS A 372 -14.01 2.75 18.93
N ASN A 373 -15.30 2.57 19.24
CA ASN A 373 -15.92 1.25 19.32
C ASN A 373 -15.88 0.53 17.97
N LYS A 374 -16.18 1.24 16.91
CA LYS A 374 -16.07 0.75 15.54
C LYS A 374 -14.63 0.91 15.05
N LYS A 375 -13.95 -0.22 14.84
CA LYS A 375 -12.53 -0.24 14.48
C LYS A 375 -12.32 -0.19 12.97
N SER A 376 -11.21 0.41 12.56
CA SER A 376 -10.68 0.28 11.20
C SER A 376 -9.62 -0.81 11.15
N VAL A 377 -9.59 -1.57 10.06
CA VAL A 377 -8.57 -2.62 9.86
C VAL A 377 -7.99 -2.53 8.44
N ALA A 378 -6.77 -2.99 8.32
CA ALA A 378 -6.10 -3.22 7.05
C ALA A 378 -6.15 -4.72 6.72
N ILE A 379 -6.54 -5.05 5.49
CA ILE A 379 -6.42 -6.39 4.92
C ILE A 379 -5.21 -6.36 3.98
N VAL A 380 -4.29 -7.29 4.19
CA VAL A 380 -3.00 -7.35 3.48
C VAL A 380 -2.86 -8.70 2.83
N MET A 381 -2.72 -8.73 1.51
CA MET A 381 -2.43 -9.95 0.77
C MET A 381 -0.92 -10.17 0.75
N ARG A 382 -0.48 -11.30 1.29
CA ARG A 382 0.91 -11.77 1.26
C ARG A 382 0.97 -13.19 0.75
N GLU A 383 2.07 -13.53 0.09
CA GLU A 383 2.29 -14.89 -0.44
C GLU A 383 2.28 -15.95 0.67
N GLN A 384 2.65 -15.57 1.89
CA GLN A 384 2.56 -16.45 3.07
C GLN A 384 1.15 -16.90 3.43
N TYR A 385 0.12 -16.17 3.00
CA TYR A 385 -1.28 -16.56 3.25
C TYR A 385 -1.89 -17.27 2.06
N GLN A 386 -1.66 -16.77 0.83
CA GLN A 386 -2.14 -17.34 -0.42
C GLN A 386 -1.37 -16.72 -1.63
N ASP A 387 -2.04 -16.01 -2.53
CA ASP A 387 -1.45 -15.53 -3.79
C ASP A 387 -0.75 -14.16 -3.69
N GLY A 388 -0.71 -13.55 -2.51
CA GLY A 388 -0.11 -12.24 -2.29
C GLY A 388 -0.79 -11.09 -3.02
N LYS A 389 -1.87 -11.35 -3.74
CA LYS A 389 -2.66 -10.37 -4.50
C LYS A 389 -4.10 -10.84 -4.70
N LEU A 390 -5.00 -9.88 -4.85
CA LEU A 390 -6.37 -10.09 -5.30
C LEU A 390 -6.51 -9.53 -6.72
N GLU A 391 -6.98 -10.33 -7.65
CA GLU A 391 -7.32 -9.89 -9.02
C GLU A 391 -8.85 -9.73 -9.14
N TYR A 392 -9.33 -8.53 -8.85
CA TYR A 392 -10.74 -8.18 -8.89
C TYR A 392 -10.92 -6.65 -8.99
N PRO A 393 -11.85 -6.10 -9.79
CA PRO A 393 -12.09 -4.66 -9.86
C PRO A 393 -12.85 -4.17 -8.62
N LEU A 394 -12.12 -3.96 -7.52
CA LEU A 394 -12.71 -3.56 -6.23
C LEU A 394 -13.44 -2.21 -6.28
N PHE A 395 -13.02 -1.30 -7.17
CA PHE A 395 -13.54 0.06 -7.25
C PHE A 395 -14.01 0.38 -8.66
N GLU A 396 -15.25 0.88 -8.80
CA GLU A 396 -15.89 1.14 -10.09
C GLU A 396 -15.16 2.21 -10.94
N THR A 397 -14.50 3.16 -10.28
CA THR A 397 -13.73 4.23 -10.95
C THR A 397 -12.37 3.76 -11.45
N ARG A 398 -11.94 2.54 -11.11
CA ARG A 398 -10.71 1.96 -11.62
C ARG A 398 -10.85 1.56 -13.07
N LYS A 399 -9.81 1.81 -13.86
CA LYS A 399 -9.67 1.25 -15.20
C LYS A 399 -9.52 -0.27 -15.09
N GLU A 400 -10.03 -1.02 -16.07
CA GLU A 400 -9.95 -2.49 -16.10
C GLU A 400 -8.52 -3.03 -15.93
N THR A 401 -7.51 -2.28 -16.38
CA THR A 401 -6.10 -2.62 -16.22
C THR A 401 -5.60 -2.58 -14.77
N ASN A 402 -6.36 -2.01 -13.84
CA ASN A 402 -5.98 -1.78 -12.45
C ASN A 402 -6.83 -2.64 -11.50
N SER A 403 -6.94 -3.92 -11.76
CA SER A 403 -7.70 -4.88 -10.95
C SER A 403 -6.85 -5.71 -9.99
N LYS A 404 -5.55 -5.39 -9.84
CA LYS A 404 -4.64 -6.11 -8.94
C LYS A 404 -4.40 -5.32 -7.67
N PHE A 405 -4.72 -5.92 -6.53
CA PHE A 405 -4.56 -5.30 -5.22
C PHE A 405 -3.75 -6.20 -4.30
N ARG A 406 -2.82 -5.61 -3.54
CA ARG A 406 -2.08 -6.29 -2.47
C ARG A 406 -2.64 -5.96 -1.08
N GLY A 407 -3.77 -5.33 -1.01
CA GLY A 407 -4.50 -5.01 0.21
C GLY A 407 -5.50 -3.89 0.02
N PHE A 408 -6.40 -3.77 1.00
CA PHE A 408 -7.35 -2.69 1.13
C PHE A 408 -7.62 -2.42 2.61
N ASN A 409 -8.21 -1.28 2.90
CA ASN A 409 -8.64 -0.94 4.26
C ASN A 409 -10.15 -1.11 4.39
N LEU A 410 -10.60 -1.54 5.55
CA LEU A 410 -11.99 -1.41 6.00
C LEU A 410 -11.99 -0.31 7.06
N ARG A 411 -12.28 0.93 6.63
CA ARG A 411 -12.24 2.10 7.49
C ARG A 411 -13.61 2.31 8.15
N ASN A 412 -13.61 2.66 9.43
CA ASN A 412 -14.80 2.95 10.21
C ASN A 412 -15.46 4.30 9.85
N ASN A 413 -15.08 4.91 8.71
CA ASN A 413 -15.46 6.24 8.25
C ASN A 413 -14.84 7.39 9.07
N GLY A 414 -13.80 7.12 9.86
CA GLY A 414 -13.06 8.11 10.62
C GLY A 414 -13.94 8.95 11.55
N ASN A 415 -13.77 10.24 11.53
CA ASN A 415 -14.62 11.16 12.27
C ASN A 415 -15.97 11.43 11.58
N ARG A 416 -16.09 11.10 10.28
CA ARG A 416 -17.33 11.25 9.49
C ARG A 416 -18.42 10.23 9.84
N PHE A 417 -18.09 9.17 10.58
CA PHE A 417 -19.05 8.17 11.05
C PHE A 417 -20.30 8.78 11.73
N VAL A 418 -20.13 9.85 12.46
CA VAL A 418 -21.24 10.53 13.17
C VAL A 418 -21.94 11.61 12.35
N SER A 419 -21.40 11.94 11.17
CA SER A 419 -21.92 13.01 10.28
C SER A 419 -22.65 12.47 9.06
N ASP A 420 -22.01 11.63 8.24
CA ASP A 420 -22.52 11.24 6.92
C ASP A 420 -21.93 9.96 6.31
N TYR A 421 -20.93 9.33 6.89
CA TYR A 421 -20.10 8.22 6.40
C TYR A 421 -19.18 8.54 5.21
N ILE A 422 -19.41 9.56 4.43
CA ILE A 422 -18.82 9.72 3.09
C ILE A 422 -17.91 10.95 2.92
N GLY A 423 -17.91 11.92 3.84
CA GLY A 423 -17.23 13.20 3.63
C GLY A 423 -15.76 13.07 3.24
N ASP A 424 -14.99 12.22 3.93
CA ASP A 424 -13.60 11.92 3.61
C ASP A 424 -13.46 11.29 2.20
N ALA A 425 -14.33 10.33 1.86
CA ALA A 425 -14.34 9.69 0.56
C ALA A 425 -14.73 10.64 -0.58
N VAL A 426 -15.64 11.58 -0.32
CA VAL A 426 -16.06 12.62 -1.27
C VAL A 426 -14.91 13.54 -1.60
N GLY A 427 -14.15 14.01 -0.57
CA GLY A 427 -12.97 14.86 -0.77
C GLY A 427 -11.93 14.27 -1.72
N GLY A 428 -11.70 12.97 -1.62
CA GLY A 428 -10.88 12.26 -2.60
C GLY A 428 -11.54 12.13 -3.97
N ALA A 429 -12.80 11.68 -4.03
CA ALA A 429 -13.47 11.32 -5.28
C ALA A 429 -13.78 12.51 -6.20
N ILE A 430 -13.94 13.72 -5.67
CA ILE A 430 -14.07 14.93 -6.50
C ILE A 430 -12.82 15.24 -7.32
N LEU A 431 -11.67 14.66 -6.94
CA LEU A 431 -10.38 14.83 -7.63
C LEU A 431 -10.18 13.86 -8.80
N GLU A 432 -11.15 13.00 -9.11
CA GLU A 432 -11.03 12.09 -10.26
C GLU A 432 -10.74 12.86 -11.55
N GLY A 433 -9.67 12.45 -12.25
CA GLY A 433 -9.19 13.11 -13.47
C GLY A 433 -8.35 14.38 -13.25
N SER A 434 -8.15 14.83 -12.01
CA SER A 434 -7.33 16.02 -11.71
C SER A 434 -5.82 15.78 -11.87
N GLY A 435 -5.36 14.54 -11.66
CA GLY A 435 -3.94 14.17 -11.58
C GLY A 435 -3.39 14.19 -10.15
N VAL A 436 -4.20 14.55 -9.15
CA VAL A 436 -3.86 14.39 -7.73
C VAL A 436 -4.25 12.98 -7.28
N ASP A 437 -3.35 12.30 -6.63
CA ASP A 437 -3.60 10.98 -6.09
C ASP A 437 -4.55 11.03 -4.89
N TYR A 438 -5.52 10.11 -4.88
CA TYR A 438 -6.47 9.92 -3.80
C TYR A 438 -6.83 8.45 -3.63
N GLN A 439 -7.39 8.08 -2.48
CA GLN A 439 -7.84 6.72 -2.21
C GLN A 439 -9.26 6.49 -2.73
N ARG A 440 -9.43 5.60 -3.69
CA ARG A 440 -10.76 5.17 -4.14
C ARG A 440 -11.42 4.35 -3.05
N SER A 441 -12.73 4.42 -3.00
CA SER A 441 -13.49 3.78 -1.93
C SER A 441 -14.90 3.35 -2.37
N ARG A 442 -15.49 2.47 -1.59
CA ARG A 442 -16.90 2.10 -1.65
C ARG A 442 -17.41 1.66 -0.29
N GLN A 443 -18.68 1.95 0.00
CA GLN A 443 -19.29 1.54 1.25
C GLN A 443 -19.71 0.07 1.21
N VAL A 444 -19.36 -0.66 2.27
CA VAL A 444 -19.65 -2.09 2.43
C VAL A 444 -20.20 -2.36 3.83
N VAL A 445 -20.93 -3.44 4.00
CA VAL A 445 -21.29 -3.96 5.33
C VAL A 445 -20.29 -5.03 5.75
N VAL A 446 -19.71 -4.90 6.91
CA VAL A 446 -18.73 -5.86 7.45
C VAL A 446 -19.40 -6.80 8.45
N PHE A 447 -19.08 -8.07 8.35
CA PHE A 447 -19.38 -9.09 9.34
C PHE A 447 -18.08 -9.71 9.86
N TYR A 448 -17.96 -9.89 11.16
CA TYR A 448 -16.88 -10.66 11.79
C TYR A 448 -17.41 -11.98 12.32
N ASN A 449 -16.87 -13.08 11.86
CA ASN A 449 -17.26 -14.44 12.25
C ASN A 449 -18.80 -14.61 12.22
N GLY A 450 -19.42 -14.19 11.11
CA GLY A 450 -20.88 -14.24 10.90
C GLY A 450 -21.70 -13.18 11.67
N ARG A 451 -21.06 -12.33 12.48
CA ARG A 451 -21.75 -11.30 13.28
C ARG A 451 -21.66 -9.94 12.62
N TYR A 452 -22.80 -9.28 12.48
CA TYR A 452 -22.86 -7.91 11.91
C TYR A 452 -21.94 -6.95 12.66
N TYR A 453 -21.11 -6.22 11.91
CA TYR A 453 -20.19 -5.23 12.49
C TYR A 453 -20.41 -3.82 11.93
N GLY A 454 -21.24 -3.62 10.92
CA GLY A 454 -21.68 -2.30 10.45
C GLY A 454 -21.06 -1.84 9.15
N ILE A 455 -21.44 -0.63 8.75
CA ILE A 455 -20.97 0.00 7.51
C ILE A 455 -19.53 0.43 7.65
N HIS A 456 -18.70 0.04 6.69
CA HIS A 456 -17.31 0.48 6.55
C HIS A 456 -17.05 1.03 5.16
N ASP A 457 -16.06 1.86 5.08
CA ASP A 457 -15.50 2.33 3.83
C ASP A 457 -14.37 1.40 3.40
N MET A 458 -14.65 0.54 2.42
CA MET A 458 -13.60 -0.26 1.78
C MET A 458 -12.79 0.66 0.88
N ARG A 459 -11.50 0.82 1.17
CA ARG A 459 -10.66 1.88 0.62
C ARG A 459 -9.31 1.35 0.14
N GLU A 460 -8.75 1.94 -0.92
CA GLU A 460 -7.38 1.67 -1.33
C GLU A 460 -6.38 1.93 -0.21
N ARG A 461 -5.30 1.16 -0.16
CA ARG A 461 -4.18 1.43 0.73
C ARG A 461 -3.15 2.30 0.04
N PHE A 462 -2.78 3.41 0.67
CA PHE A 462 -1.61 4.18 0.27
C PHE A 462 -0.34 3.49 0.79
N ASN A 463 0.29 2.74 -0.10
CA ASN A 463 1.59 2.10 0.09
C ASN A 463 2.28 1.97 -1.28
N LYS A 464 3.48 1.39 -1.32
CA LYS A 464 4.23 1.20 -2.57
C LYS A 464 3.43 0.48 -3.67
N HIS A 465 2.51 -0.41 -3.29
CA HIS A 465 1.67 -1.15 -4.24
C HIS A 465 0.52 -0.32 -4.82
N TYR A 466 0.14 0.79 -4.19
CA TYR A 466 -0.74 1.78 -4.80
C TYR A 466 -0.08 2.37 -6.06
N VAL A 467 1.20 2.72 -5.95
CA VAL A 467 1.98 3.27 -7.06
C VAL A 467 2.19 2.21 -8.14
N GLU A 468 2.53 0.97 -7.77
CA GLU A 468 2.62 -0.16 -8.69
C GLU A 468 1.32 -0.34 -9.48
N THR A 469 0.18 -0.40 -8.80
CA THR A 469 -1.12 -0.66 -9.41
C THR A 469 -1.59 0.51 -10.30
N ASN A 470 -1.37 1.76 -9.87
CA ASN A 470 -1.87 2.94 -10.59
C ASN A 470 -0.96 3.41 -11.72
N TYR A 471 0.35 3.21 -11.61
CA TYR A 471 1.35 3.76 -12.51
C TYR A 471 2.19 2.71 -13.24
N GLY A 472 2.11 1.44 -12.86
CA GLY A 472 2.93 0.36 -13.44
C GLY A 472 4.41 0.45 -13.05
N ILE A 473 4.72 1.14 -11.95
CA ILE A 473 6.09 1.33 -11.43
C ILE A 473 6.39 0.18 -10.47
N ASP A 474 7.59 -0.39 -10.56
CA ASP A 474 8.04 -1.42 -9.62
C ASP A 474 7.99 -0.90 -8.17
N ALA A 475 7.19 -1.55 -7.34
CA ALA A 475 6.98 -1.19 -5.94
C ALA A 475 8.28 -1.08 -5.13
N ASN A 476 9.30 -1.86 -5.46
CA ASN A 476 10.57 -1.85 -4.75
C ASN A 476 11.40 -0.58 -5.03
N THR A 477 11.10 0.14 -6.11
CA THR A 477 11.77 1.40 -6.47
C THR A 477 11.05 2.64 -5.93
N VAL A 478 9.90 2.46 -5.29
CA VAL A 478 9.08 3.56 -4.77
C VAL A 478 9.57 3.96 -3.40
N THR A 479 9.83 5.25 -3.20
CA THR A 479 9.96 5.85 -1.86
C THR A 479 8.66 6.56 -1.51
N MET A 480 8.16 6.32 -0.30
CA MET A 480 6.93 6.93 0.20
C MET A 480 7.10 7.42 1.63
N VAL A 481 6.72 8.66 1.86
CA VAL A 481 6.82 9.33 3.17
C VAL A 481 5.47 9.77 3.70
N LYS A 482 5.39 9.95 5.00
CA LYS A 482 4.24 10.52 5.70
C LYS A 482 4.71 11.50 6.79
N HIS A 483 3.88 12.51 7.06
CA HIS A 483 4.04 13.39 8.21
C HIS A 483 3.09 12.99 9.34
N LEU A 484 3.60 13.07 10.56
CA LEU A 484 2.83 13.06 11.81
C LEU A 484 3.33 14.25 12.64
N GLY A 485 2.56 15.32 12.63
CA GLY A 485 3.09 16.61 13.04
C GLY A 485 4.25 17.04 12.13
N HIS A 486 5.35 17.50 12.73
CA HIS A 486 6.58 17.83 11.99
C HIS A 486 7.53 16.65 11.79
N GLU A 487 7.20 15.49 12.32
CA GLU A 487 7.99 14.27 12.12
C GLU A 487 7.70 13.64 10.76
N VAL A 488 8.76 13.37 10.00
CA VAL A 488 8.69 12.68 8.72
C VAL A 488 9.23 11.28 8.85
N THR A 489 8.41 10.31 8.50
CA THR A 489 8.79 8.89 8.47
C THR A 489 8.59 8.31 7.08
N ALA A 490 9.44 7.35 6.69
CA ALA A 490 9.24 6.57 5.48
C ALA A 490 8.28 5.41 5.77
N SER A 491 7.30 5.23 4.91
CA SER A 491 6.53 3.98 4.85
C SER A 491 7.10 2.98 3.83
N ASN A 492 8.05 3.43 3.00
CA ASN A 492 8.90 2.63 2.12
C ASN A 492 10.10 3.47 1.66
N GLY A 493 11.29 2.87 1.57
CA GLY A 493 12.53 3.56 1.21
C GLY A 493 13.05 4.49 2.31
N SER A 494 13.88 5.49 1.95
CA SER A 494 14.48 6.46 2.89
C SER A 494 13.76 7.82 2.90
N VAL A 495 13.82 8.52 4.03
CA VAL A 495 13.36 9.91 4.19
C VAL A 495 14.37 10.95 3.69
N ASP A 496 15.61 10.58 3.41
CA ASP A 496 16.73 11.53 3.26
C ASP A 496 16.54 12.51 2.11
N GLU A 497 16.11 12.02 0.94
CA GLU A 497 15.85 12.89 -0.20
C GLU A 497 14.66 13.84 0.04
N TYR A 498 13.65 13.40 0.77
CA TYR A 498 12.52 14.26 1.12
C TYR A 498 12.92 15.33 2.14
N LYS A 499 13.69 14.96 3.17
CA LYS A 499 14.26 15.93 4.12
C LYS A 499 15.19 16.92 3.42
N SER A 500 15.96 16.46 2.42
CA SER A 500 16.80 17.34 1.60
C SER A 500 15.98 18.35 0.81
N LEU A 501 14.82 17.96 0.26
CA LEU A 501 13.88 18.88 -0.38
C LEU A 501 13.35 19.92 0.61
N LEU A 502 12.86 19.48 1.78
CA LEU A 502 12.34 20.39 2.82
C LEU A 502 13.41 21.40 3.27
N SER A 503 14.62 20.92 3.56
CA SER A 503 15.76 21.76 3.98
C SER A 503 16.20 22.69 2.87
N PHE A 504 16.26 22.23 1.63
CA PHE A 504 16.62 23.08 0.50
C PHE A 504 15.62 24.25 0.36
N VAL A 505 14.32 23.97 0.43
CA VAL A 505 13.30 25.02 0.31
C VAL A 505 13.30 25.96 1.50
N ALA A 506 13.50 25.46 2.72
CA ALA A 506 13.55 26.30 3.92
C ALA A 506 14.73 27.28 3.94
N ASN A 507 15.88 26.92 3.36
CA ASN A 507 17.14 27.65 3.46
C ASN A 507 17.52 28.48 2.24
N ASN A 508 16.67 28.53 1.20
CA ASN A 508 16.96 29.29 -0.01
C ASN A 508 15.89 30.35 -0.30
N ASP A 509 16.29 31.42 -0.99
CA ASP A 509 15.40 32.47 -1.46
C ASP A 509 14.79 32.10 -2.81
N PHE A 510 13.47 32.24 -2.92
CA PHE A 510 12.69 31.95 -4.14
C PHE A 510 12.14 33.20 -4.80
N SER A 511 12.43 34.38 -4.28
CA SER A 511 11.93 35.64 -4.82
C SER A 511 12.47 35.92 -6.23
N GLY A 512 11.61 36.51 -7.08
CA GLY A 512 11.93 36.89 -8.45
C GLY A 512 11.67 35.80 -9.50
N ALA A 513 11.26 36.27 -10.68
CA ALA A 513 11.01 35.42 -11.85
C ALA A 513 12.33 34.78 -12.38
N GLY A 514 12.24 33.56 -12.90
CA GLY A 514 13.41 32.82 -13.41
C GLY A 514 14.42 32.46 -12.33
N ASN A 515 13.98 32.33 -11.08
CA ASN A 515 14.83 32.01 -9.93
C ASN A 515 15.45 30.63 -10.06
N ALA A 516 16.79 30.52 -9.95
CA ALA A 516 17.52 29.27 -10.09
C ALA A 516 17.16 28.21 -9.02
N ASN A 517 16.81 28.64 -7.79
CA ASN A 517 16.37 27.72 -6.75
C ASN A 517 15.00 27.13 -7.09
N TYR A 518 14.12 27.91 -7.72
CA TYR A 518 12.83 27.39 -8.19
C TYR A 518 13.03 26.36 -9.32
N GLU A 519 13.93 26.62 -10.27
CA GLU A 519 14.27 25.65 -11.31
C GLU A 519 14.84 24.34 -10.72
N MET A 520 15.65 24.44 -9.67
CA MET A 520 16.14 23.26 -8.93
C MET A 520 14.99 22.47 -8.29
N VAL A 521 14.04 23.14 -7.62
CA VAL A 521 12.89 22.46 -6.99
C VAL A 521 12.06 21.71 -8.03
N LYS A 522 11.89 22.21 -9.24
CA LYS A 522 11.17 21.50 -10.31
C LYS A 522 11.83 20.15 -10.69
N THR A 523 13.12 19.98 -10.41
CA THR A 523 13.79 18.68 -10.58
C THR A 523 13.58 17.74 -9.39
N MET A 524 13.26 18.26 -8.21
CA MET A 524 13.09 17.49 -6.98
C MET A 524 11.62 17.07 -6.77
N MET A 525 10.66 17.95 -7.11
CA MET A 525 9.23 17.68 -6.97
C MET A 525 8.44 18.14 -8.19
N ASP A 526 7.29 17.49 -8.44
CA ASP A 526 6.30 17.90 -9.43
C ASP A 526 5.53 19.12 -8.90
N VAL A 527 6.00 20.31 -9.24
CA VAL A 527 5.39 21.58 -8.77
C VAL A 527 3.96 21.75 -9.28
N GLY A 528 3.61 21.17 -10.41
CA GLY A 528 2.23 21.16 -10.92
C GLY A 528 1.32 20.28 -10.08
N ASN A 529 1.73 19.04 -9.76
CA ASN A 529 1.01 18.20 -8.82
C ASN A 529 0.90 18.87 -7.43
N PHE A 530 2.00 19.49 -6.96
CA PHE A 530 1.98 20.21 -5.68
C PHE A 530 0.97 21.36 -5.67
N ALA A 531 0.90 22.14 -6.74
CA ALA A 531 -0.09 23.24 -6.86
C ALA A 531 -1.55 22.70 -6.86
N ASP A 532 -1.83 21.64 -7.62
CA ASP A 532 -3.15 21.00 -7.63
C ASP A 532 -3.51 20.41 -6.25
N TYR A 533 -2.54 19.76 -5.58
CA TYR A 533 -2.70 19.25 -4.22
C TYR A 533 -3.02 20.37 -3.22
N MET A 534 -2.28 21.48 -3.25
CA MET A 534 -2.54 22.64 -2.38
C MET A 534 -3.92 23.26 -2.64
N ALA A 535 -4.35 23.33 -3.90
CA ALA A 535 -5.68 23.80 -4.26
C ALA A 535 -6.79 22.88 -3.72
N ALA A 536 -6.59 21.56 -3.78
CA ALA A 536 -7.53 20.56 -3.25
C ALA A 536 -7.70 20.70 -1.74
N GLU A 537 -6.59 20.68 -0.98
CA GLU A 537 -6.60 20.81 0.48
C GLU A 537 -7.17 22.16 0.94
N ALA A 538 -6.87 23.23 0.20
CA ALA A 538 -7.43 24.56 0.48
C ALA A 538 -8.94 24.60 0.25
N TYR A 539 -9.45 23.96 -0.83
CA TYR A 539 -10.89 23.88 -1.10
C TYR A 539 -11.61 23.07 -0.04
N ASP A 540 -11.09 21.87 0.27
CA ASP A 540 -11.64 20.97 1.28
C ASP A 540 -11.63 21.58 2.69
N HIS A 541 -10.84 22.62 2.90
CA HIS A 541 -10.73 23.33 4.17
C HIS A 541 -10.36 22.39 5.32
N ASN A 542 -9.32 21.57 5.09
CA ASN A 542 -8.91 20.50 6.01
C ASN A 542 -8.23 21.04 7.26
N GLY A 543 -8.90 20.92 8.40
CA GLY A 543 -8.43 21.46 9.69
C GLY A 543 -7.32 20.67 10.37
N ASP A 544 -7.04 19.45 9.94
CA ASP A 544 -5.95 18.60 10.45
C ASP A 544 -4.71 18.61 9.51
N TRP A 545 -4.67 19.57 8.62
CA TRP A 545 -3.63 19.77 7.64
C TRP A 545 -3.22 21.27 7.64
N PRO A 546 -1.99 21.69 7.28
CA PRO A 546 -0.85 20.94 6.77
C PRO A 546 0.10 20.38 7.86
N ASN A 547 -0.22 20.50 9.11
CA ASN A 547 0.61 19.99 10.22
C ASN A 547 0.63 18.44 10.28
N ASN A 548 -0.43 17.80 9.81
CA ASN A 548 -0.62 16.34 9.83
C ASN A 548 -1.12 15.88 8.45
N ASN A 549 -1.30 14.57 8.27
CA ASN A 549 -1.97 13.98 7.12
C ASN A 549 -1.33 14.26 5.75
N VAL A 550 -0.04 14.61 5.71
CA VAL A 550 0.71 14.78 4.46
C VAL A 550 1.33 13.45 4.03
N ARG A 551 1.14 13.09 2.77
CA ARG A 551 1.80 11.94 2.12
C ARG A 551 2.40 12.36 0.80
N ALA A 552 3.58 11.80 0.51
CA ALA A 552 4.24 11.99 -0.77
C ALA A 552 4.97 10.71 -1.19
N TRP A 553 5.15 10.56 -2.50
CA TRP A 553 5.90 9.46 -3.08
C TRP A 553 6.79 9.94 -4.23
N LYS A 554 7.84 9.17 -4.50
CA LYS A 554 8.71 9.30 -5.69
C LYS A 554 9.17 7.94 -6.17
N SER A 555 9.71 7.92 -7.39
CA SER A 555 10.47 6.79 -7.93
C SER A 555 11.71 7.32 -8.68
N PRO A 556 12.65 6.48 -9.16
CA PRO A 556 13.83 6.94 -9.86
C PRO A 556 13.56 7.87 -11.06
N ASN A 557 12.42 7.69 -11.73
CA ASN A 557 12.02 8.45 -12.92
C ASN A 557 10.84 9.41 -12.68
N GLN A 558 10.44 9.59 -11.43
CA GLN A 558 9.35 10.48 -11.04
C GLN A 558 9.80 11.32 -9.84
N PRO A 559 9.71 12.66 -9.91
CA PRO A 559 9.98 13.51 -8.76
C PRO A 559 8.90 13.33 -7.69
N TRP A 560 9.09 13.94 -6.52
CA TRP A 560 8.09 13.90 -5.44
C TRP A 560 6.73 14.37 -5.90
N LYS A 561 5.69 13.54 -5.62
CA LYS A 561 4.27 13.84 -5.81
C LYS A 561 3.52 13.72 -4.50
N PHE A 562 2.53 14.58 -4.33
CA PHE A 562 1.70 14.65 -3.12
C PHE A 562 0.35 13.98 -3.36
N MET A 563 -0.21 13.42 -2.29
CA MET A 563 -1.46 12.65 -2.29
C MET A 563 -2.38 13.18 -1.20
N VAL A 564 -3.65 13.41 -1.51
CA VAL A 564 -4.63 13.77 -0.47
C VAL A 564 -4.93 12.56 0.41
N TYR A 565 -4.97 12.78 1.72
CA TYR A 565 -5.13 11.70 2.68
C TYR A 565 -5.83 12.19 3.95
N ASP A 566 -6.81 11.39 4.45
CA ASP A 566 -7.48 11.63 5.73
C ASP A 566 -8.21 12.98 5.79
N LEU A 567 -9.14 13.18 4.84
CA LEU A 567 -9.93 14.39 4.67
C LEU A 567 -11.16 14.45 5.60
N ASP A 568 -11.19 13.66 6.68
CA ASP A 568 -12.35 13.56 7.56
C ASP A 568 -12.55 14.81 8.46
N HIS A 569 -11.57 15.71 8.49
CA HIS A 569 -11.62 17.05 9.07
C HIS A 569 -11.81 18.17 8.02
N GLY A 570 -12.19 17.80 6.80
CA GLY A 570 -12.51 18.73 5.72
C GLY A 570 -14.01 19.06 5.64
N PHE A 571 -14.37 19.91 4.68
CA PHE A 571 -15.73 20.34 4.38
C PHE A 571 -16.44 20.98 5.59
N ASP A 572 -17.56 20.42 5.98
CA ASP A 572 -18.41 20.91 7.05
C ASP A 572 -17.91 20.62 8.48
N TRP A 573 -16.65 20.17 8.60
CA TRP A 573 -16.11 19.81 9.89
C TRP A 573 -15.76 21.03 10.74
N THR A 574 -16.28 21.11 11.95
CA THR A 574 -15.94 22.15 12.92
C THR A 574 -15.26 21.54 14.14
N TRP A 575 -14.08 22.04 14.49
CA TRP A 575 -13.46 21.75 15.77
C TRP A 575 -14.31 22.35 16.89
N GLY A 576 -15.25 21.58 17.46
CA GLY A 576 -16.12 22.00 18.53
C GLY A 576 -15.48 22.00 19.93
N VAL A 577 -14.14 22.05 20.07
CA VAL A 577 -13.46 21.97 21.35
C VAL A 577 -12.63 23.23 21.59
N ASN A 578 -12.93 23.92 22.66
CA ASN A 578 -12.21 25.08 23.22
C ASN A 578 -12.26 26.40 22.42
N GLY A 579 -13.32 26.68 21.67
CA GLY A 579 -13.48 27.99 21.01
C GLY A 579 -12.49 28.25 19.88
N GLY A 580 -11.86 27.22 19.35
CA GLY A 580 -11.07 27.25 18.12
C GLY A 580 -12.04 27.13 16.95
N GLU A 581 -12.45 28.23 16.41
CA GLU A 581 -13.34 28.31 15.26
C GLU A 581 -12.55 28.01 13.98
N PHE A 582 -12.36 26.74 13.66
CA PHE A 582 -12.04 26.32 12.31
C PHE A 582 -13.38 25.97 11.65
N GLY A 583 -13.94 26.88 10.93
CA GLY A 583 -15.26 26.74 10.30
C GLY A 583 -15.29 27.46 8.96
N GLN A 584 -16.43 27.47 8.31
CA GLN A 584 -16.70 28.07 7.00
C GLN A 584 -16.17 29.50 6.80
N THR A 585 -16.04 30.24 7.90
CA THR A 585 -15.57 31.65 7.94
C THR A 585 -14.08 31.81 8.22
N THR A 586 -13.34 30.68 8.42
CA THR A 586 -11.91 30.76 8.64
C THR A 586 -11.20 30.83 7.30
N GLU A 587 -10.36 31.83 7.10
CA GLU A 587 -9.54 31.98 5.91
C GLU A 587 -8.48 30.86 5.87
N ILE A 588 -8.47 30.05 4.82
CA ILE A 588 -7.61 28.86 4.73
C ILE A 588 -6.14 29.22 4.53
N PHE A 589 -5.81 30.25 3.73
CA PHE A 589 -4.42 30.58 3.45
C PHE A 589 -3.66 31.09 4.68
N PRO A 590 -4.21 31.98 5.54
CA PRO A 590 -3.61 32.29 6.83
C PRO A 590 -3.38 31.08 7.73
N TRP A 591 -4.25 30.07 7.69
CA TRP A 591 -4.05 28.80 8.39
C TRP A 591 -2.85 28.02 7.84
N ILE A 592 -2.75 27.85 6.51
CA ILE A 592 -1.64 27.20 5.82
C ILE A 592 -0.32 27.90 6.12
N LEU A 593 -0.29 29.24 5.99
CA LEU A 593 0.92 30.05 6.20
C LEU A 593 1.41 30.09 7.65
N LYS A 594 0.56 29.66 8.60
CA LYS A 594 0.93 29.45 10.00
C LYS A 594 1.33 27.99 10.29
N GLY A 595 1.35 27.11 9.29
CA GLY A 595 1.71 25.71 9.46
C GLY A 595 0.60 24.83 10.03
N GLY A 596 -0.68 25.25 9.91
CA GLY A 596 -1.81 24.44 10.37
C GLY A 596 -1.99 24.38 11.88
N GLY A 597 -1.62 25.42 12.60
CA GLY A 597 -1.76 25.46 14.06
C GLY A 597 -1.50 26.84 14.68
N ASN A 598 -1.57 26.88 16.01
CA ASN A 598 -1.27 28.09 16.78
C ASN A 598 0.24 28.38 16.89
N LYS A 599 1.10 27.54 16.34
CA LYS A 599 2.55 27.74 16.32
C LYS A 599 2.99 27.93 14.87
N PRO A 600 3.78 28.98 14.56
CA PRO A 600 4.37 29.10 13.24
C PRO A 600 5.22 27.87 12.95
N CYS A 601 5.40 27.55 11.68
CA CYS A 601 6.32 26.52 11.20
C CYS A 601 7.74 26.83 11.74
N PRO A 602 8.25 26.08 12.73
CA PRO A 602 9.41 26.55 13.47
C PRO A 602 10.74 26.12 12.88
N ASP A 603 10.75 25.17 11.96
CA ASP A 603 11.98 24.51 11.52
C ASP A 603 11.91 23.98 10.08
N GLU A 604 13.04 23.43 9.63
CA GLU A 604 13.23 22.86 8.29
C GLU A 604 12.32 21.67 7.98
N GLY A 605 11.78 20.98 8.99
CA GLY A 605 10.92 19.81 8.85
C GLY A 605 9.45 20.16 8.55
N CYS A 606 9.08 21.42 8.59
CA CYS A 606 7.69 21.84 8.38
C CYS A 606 7.28 21.77 6.90
N PHE A 607 6.28 20.93 6.60
CA PHE A 607 5.73 20.79 5.25
C PHE A 607 5.25 22.13 4.66
N ALA A 608 4.56 22.96 5.46
CA ALA A 608 4.01 24.22 4.98
C ALA A 608 5.08 25.18 4.43
N ASN A 609 6.35 25.04 4.83
CA ASN A 609 7.46 25.80 4.28
C ASN A 609 7.61 25.62 2.76
N LEU A 610 7.23 24.46 2.20
CA LEU A 610 7.21 24.29 0.75
C LEU A 610 6.33 25.36 0.09
N PHE A 611 5.10 25.53 0.58
CA PHE A 611 4.19 26.53 0.03
C PHE A 611 4.60 27.96 0.41
N ILE A 612 4.96 28.20 1.67
CA ILE A 612 5.35 29.52 2.19
C ILE A 612 6.52 30.13 1.42
N GLN A 613 7.49 29.33 1.03
CA GLN A 613 8.65 29.81 0.31
C GLN A 613 8.39 29.89 -1.21
N LEU A 614 7.75 28.87 -1.78
CA LEU A 614 7.51 28.83 -3.23
C LEU A 614 6.55 29.92 -3.68
N ILE A 615 5.55 30.30 -2.87
CA ILE A 615 4.60 31.34 -3.24
C ILE A 615 5.23 32.74 -3.33
N LYS A 616 6.45 32.95 -2.85
CA LYS A 616 7.23 34.17 -3.06
C LYS A 616 7.80 34.28 -4.47
N ASN A 617 7.79 33.16 -5.21
CA ASN A 617 8.22 33.11 -6.59
C ASN A 617 7.06 33.45 -7.52
N PRO A 618 7.15 34.49 -8.36
CA PRO A 618 6.04 34.90 -9.22
C PRO A 618 5.68 33.86 -10.30
N ASP A 619 6.62 32.99 -10.70
CA ASP A 619 6.34 31.92 -11.65
C ASP A 619 5.55 30.79 -10.97
N PHE A 620 5.84 30.46 -9.70
CA PHE A 620 5.05 29.50 -8.94
C PHE A 620 3.68 30.08 -8.55
N GLU A 621 3.60 31.34 -8.13
CA GLU A 621 2.31 32.00 -7.82
C GLU A 621 1.39 31.99 -9.05
N ARG A 622 1.90 32.39 -10.23
CA ARG A 622 1.18 32.32 -11.50
C ARG A 622 0.67 30.89 -11.79
N LEU A 623 1.58 29.92 -11.69
CA LEU A 623 1.25 28.49 -11.89
C LEU A 623 0.15 28.05 -10.91
N PHE A 624 0.30 28.34 -9.62
CA PHE A 624 -0.67 27.98 -8.59
C PHE A 624 -2.06 28.58 -8.86
N LEU A 625 -2.15 29.87 -9.16
CA LEU A 625 -3.42 30.53 -9.42
C LEU A 625 -4.13 29.99 -10.66
N ASN A 626 -3.42 29.79 -11.77
CA ASN A 626 -4.02 29.26 -13.00
C ASN A 626 -4.45 27.79 -12.84
N ARG A 627 -3.64 26.96 -12.18
CA ARG A 627 -4.01 25.56 -11.91
C ARG A 627 -5.16 25.45 -10.93
N SER A 628 -5.19 26.30 -9.90
CA SER A 628 -6.33 26.42 -8.99
C SER A 628 -7.62 26.79 -9.72
N ALA A 629 -7.55 27.76 -10.63
CA ALA A 629 -8.72 28.14 -11.45
C ALA A 629 -9.26 26.96 -12.30
N ILE A 630 -8.37 26.15 -12.89
CA ILE A 630 -8.75 24.93 -13.62
C ILE A 630 -9.38 23.90 -12.67
N MET A 631 -8.81 23.72 -11.49
CA MET A 631 -9.31 22.78 -10.47
C MET A 631 -10.69 23.23 -9.96
N LEU A 632 -10.87 24.49 -9.63
CA LEU A 632 -12.17 25.05 -9.18
C LEU A 632 -13.26 24.87 -10.23
N GLN A 633 -12.93 25.00 -11.51
CA GLN A 633 -13.92 24.81 -12.57
C GLN A 633 -14.28 23.33 -12.78
N ASN A 634 -13.30 22.42 -12.75
CA ASN A 634 -13.51 21.05 -13.21
C ASN A 634 -13.81 20.07 -12.06
N ASN A 635 -13.20 20.26 -10.90
CA ASN A 635 -13.16 19.31 -9.79
C ASN A 635 -13.75 19.88 -8.49
N LEU A 636 -13.25 21.04 -8.08
CA LEU A 636 -13.44 21.64 -6.76
C LEU A 636 -14.62 22.63 -6.82
N ASN A 637 -15.84 22.13 -6.98
CA ASN A 637 -17.05 22.94 -7.03
C ASN A 637 -18.28 22.15 -6.57
N ALA A 638 -19.31 22.88 -6.20
CA ALA A 638 -20.57 22.33 -5.67
C ALA A 638 -21.26 21.36 -6.65
N ALA A 639 -21.21 21.63 -7.95
CA ALA A 639 -21.85 20.79 -8.95
C ALA A 639 -21.19 19.40 -9.03
N ASN A 640 -19.86 19.31 -9.06
CA ASN A 640 -19.11 18.06 -9.03
C ASN A 640 -19.27 17.35 -7.67
N THR A 641 -19.19 18.10 -6.58
CA THR A 641 -19.39 17.54 -5.24
C THR A 641 -20.79 16.94 -5.10
N ALA A 642 -21.83 17.63 -5.54
CA ALA A 642 -23.21 17.10 -5.51
C ALA A 642 -23.35 15.82 -6.34
N LYS A 643 -22.71 15.75 -7.52
CA LYS A 643 -22.67 14.54 -8.36
C LYS A 643 -22.03 13.36 -7.60
N VAL A 644 -20.88 13.55 -6.99
CA VAL A 644 -20.16 12.52 -6.24
C VAL A 644 -20.96 12.09 -5.00
N VAL A 645 -21.46 13.04 -4.21
CA VAL A 645 -22.31 12.77 -3.03
C VAL A 645 -23.53 11.97 -3.41
N ASN A 646 -24.24 12.34 -4.48
CA ASN A 646 -25.43 11.61 -4.92
C ASN A 646 -25.09 10.20 -5.37
N ALA A 647 -23.99 9.99 -6.08
CA ALA A 647 -23.53 8.66 -6.47
C ALA A 647 -23.20 7.79 -5.26
N MET A 648 -22.45 8.32 -4.29
CA MET A 648 -22.09 7.55 -3.09
C MET A 648 -23.28 7.25 -2.19
N THR A 649 -24.15 8.22 -1.93
CA THR A 649 -25.32 8.01 -1.06
C THR A 649 -26.35 7.07 -1.66
N ALA A 650 -26.43 6.97 -3.00
CA ALA A 650 -27.29 6.01 -3.68
C ALA A 650 -26.88 4.55 -3.45
N THR A 651 -25.66 4.28 -3.07
CA THR A 651 -25.17 2.92 -2.77
C THR A 651 -25.37 2.50 -1.31
N ILE A 652 -25.78 3.43 -0.44
CA ILE A 652 -25.95 3.16 0.99
C ILE A 652 -27.40 2.92 1.34
N ASP A 653 -27.74 1.71 1.80
CA ASP A 653 -29.09 1.37 2.24
C ASP A 653 -29.42 2.08 3.56
N THR A 654 -30.55 2.77 3.58
CA THR A 654 -31.05 3.47 4.77
C THR A 654 -31.38 2.53 5.93
N ALA A 655 -31.76 1.28 5.65
CA ALA A 655 -31.97 0.27 6.68
C ALA A 655 -30.66 -0.10 7.37
N GLU A 656 -29.57 -0.21 6.59
CA GLU A 656 -28.24 -0.47 7.13
C GLU A 656 -27.71 0.71 7.94
N ILE A 657 -27.97 1.94 7.51
CA ILE A 657 -27.64 3.15 8.32
C ILE A 657 -28.34 3.06 9.68
N ALA A 658 -29.63 2.73 9.70
CA ALA A 658 -30.39 2.63 10.96
C ALA A 658 -29.85 1.50 11.86
N ARG A 659 -29.45 0.38 11.26
CA ARG A 659 -28.85 -0.77 11.96
C ARG A 659 -27.49 -0.42 12.57
N ASP A 660 -26.64 0.25 11.80
CA ASP A 660 -25.30 0.67 12.19
C ASP A 660 -25.34 1.70 13.34
N LEU A 661 -26.14 2.74 13.19
CA LEU A 661 -26.33 3.76 14.24
C LEU A 661 -26.92 3.18 15.52
N LYS A 662 -27.85 2.19 15.42
CA LYS A 662 -28.38 1.49 16.59
C LYS A 662 -27.30 0.71 17.33
N LYS A 663 -26.40 0.05 16.59
CA LYS A 663 -25.34 -0.77 17.17
C LYS A 663 -24.27 0.07 17.85
N PHE A 664 -23.78 1.08 17.15
CA PHE A 664 -22.64 1.86 17.63
C PHE A 664 -23.04 3.11 18.40
N LYS A 665 -24.32 3.34 18.68
CA LYS A 665 -24.86 4.47 19.42
C LYS A 665 -23.89 5.66 19.39
N GLN A 666 -24.26 6.81 18.97
CA GLN A 666 -23.38 7.98 18.81
C GLN A 666 -22.65 8.31 20.13
N ASP A 667 -21.60 7.59 20.45
CA ASP A 667 -20.82 7.81 21.67
C ASP A 667 -19.94 9.08 21.58
N ASP A 668 -19.76 9.64 20.37
CA ASP A 668 -18.99 10.84 20.13
C ASP A 668 -19.88 12.02 19.70
N MET A 669 -20.50 12.63 20.70
CA MET A 669 -21.21 13.91 20.55
C MET A 669 -20.28 15.14 20.40
N TYR A 670 -18.98 14.91 20.33
CA TYR A 670 -18.01 16.01 20.27
C TYR A 670 -17.99 16.74 18.92
N TYR A 671 -18.50 16.10 17.89
CA TYR A 671 -18.42 16.62 16.54
C TYR A 671 -19.82 16.82 15.97
N LYS A 672 -20.21 18.08 15.85
CA LYS A 672 -21.39 18.48 15.06
C LYS A 672 -20.92 18.89 13.68
N ASN A 673 -21.66 18.55 12.64
CA ASN A 673 -21.43 19.13 11.34
C ASN A 673 -21.70 20.64 11.35
N SER A 674 -21.10 21.40 10.44
CA SER A 674 -21.25 22.85 10.35
C SER A 674 -22.70 23.30 10.09
N CYS A 675 -23.54 22.41 9.56
CA CYS A 675 -24.96 22.65 9.33
C CYS A 675 -25.81 22.63 10.59
N GLY A 676 -25.21 22.28 11.74
CA GLY A 676 -25.94 22.18 13.01
C GLY A 676 -26.99 21.07 13.05
N HIS A 677 -27.04 20.20 12.04
CA HIS A 677 -27.97 19.09 11.92
C HIS A 677 -27.36 17.80 12.46
N GLY A 678 -28.21 16.84 12.81
CA GLY A 678 -27.78 15.48 13.09
C GLY A 678 -27.25 14.78 11.83
N PHE A 679 -27.05 13.48 11.93
CA PHE A 679 -26.53 12.66 10.84
C PHE A 679 -27.22 12.90 9.48
N SER A 680 -26.44 13.22 8.45
CA SER A 680 -26.93 13.52 7.10
C SER A 680 -26.94 12.28 6.21
N LYS A 681 -28.08 11.58 6.14
CA LYS A 681 -28.24 10.38 5.32
C LYS A 681 -28.07 10.61 3.82
N THR A 682 -28.25 11.82 3.35
CA THR A 682 -28.24 12.22 1.93
C THR A 682 -27.02 13.04 1.56
N GLY A 683 -26.10 13.26 2.49
CA GLY A 683 -24.99 14.19 2.30
C GLY A 683 -25.42 15.64 2.02
N SER A 684 -26.62 16.03 2.45
CA SER A 684 -27.15 17.39 2.21
C SER A 684 -26.23 18.46 2.77
N CYS A 685 -25.68 18.23 3.95
CA CYS A 685 -24.75 19.15 4.59
C CYS A 685 -23.49 19.39 3.76
N LEU A 686 -22.91 18.35 3.17
CA LEU A 686 -21.77 18.49 2.26
C LEU A 686 -22.11 19.35 1.04
N LYS A 687 -23.30 19.17 0.47
CA LYS A 687 -23.75 19.96 -0.69
C LYS A 687 -23.97 21.43 -0.33
N GLU A 688 -24.69 21.71 0.77
CA GLU A 688 -24.92 23.07 1.26
C GLU A 688 -23.61 23.80 1.58
N TRP A 689 -22.66 23.09 2.21
CA TRP A 689 -21.35 23.64 2.51
C TRP A 689 -20.58 24.00 1.24
N THR A 690 -20.53 23.11 0.24
CA THR A 690 -19.79 23.35 -1.01
C THR A 690 -20.44 24.44 -1.88
N GLU A 691 -21.78 24.60 -1.86
CA GLU A 691 -22.46 25.73 -2.50
C GLU A 691 -21.96 27.09 -1.92
N SER A 692 -21.78 27.15 -0.62
CA SER A 692 -21.18 28.31 0.04
C SER A 692 -19.68 28.43 -0.28
N ARG A 693 -18.96 27.31 -0.33
CA ARG A 693 -17.51 27.28 -0.55
C ARG A 693 -17.10 27.78 -1.93
N ASP A 694 -17.91 27.56 -2.97
CA ASP A 694 -17.66 28.08 -4.32
C ASP A 694 -17.47 29.60 -4.34
N THR A 695 -18.09 30.30 -3.39
CA THR A 695 -17.93 31.76 -3.24
C THR A 695 -16.82 32.11 -2.26
N THR A 696 -16.77 31.45 -1.08
CA THR A 696 -15.83 31.85 -0.03
C THR A 696 -14.39 31.56 -0.41
N ILE A 697 -14.12 30.51 -1.17
CA ILE A 697 -12.77 30.20 -1.66
C ILE A 697 -12.21 31.31 -2.57
N LEU A 698 -13.05 31.98 -3.37
CA LEU A 698 -12.61 33.09 -4.22
C LEU A 698 -12.20 34.32 -3.39
N TYR A 699 -12.88 34.56 -2.27
CA TYR A 699 -12.43 35.59 -1.32
C TYR A 699 -11.12 35.22 -0.65
N ASP A 700 -10.92 33.96 -0.26
CA ASP A 700 -9.65 33.49 0.28
C ASP A 700 -8.48 33.75 -0.70
N TYR A 701 -8.69 33.48 -2.02
CA TYR A 701 -7.69 33.82 -3.05
C TYR A 701 -7.49 35.31 -3.22
N ALA A 702 -8.56 36.07 -3.22
CA ALA A 702 -8.48 37.54 -3.36
C ALA A 702 -7.73 38.20 -2.19
N ASP A 703 -8.04 37.79 -0.97
CA ASP A 703 -7.42 38.34 0.24
C ASP A 703 -5.94 37.95 0.35
N GLN A 704 -5.58 36.74 -0.07
CA GLN A 704 -4.19 36.26 0.02
C GLN A 704 -3.30 36.76 -1.12
N PHE A 705 -3.81 36.76 -2.38
CA PHE A 705 -3.01 36.99 -3.58
C PHE A 705 -3.35 38.31 -4.31
N GLY A 706 -4.31 39.06 -3.80
CA GLY A 706 -4.71 40.33 -4.42
C GLY A 706 -5.40 40.19 -5.79
N VAL A 707 -5.93 39.01 -6.10
CA VAL A 707 -6.67 38.75 -7.35
C VAL A 707 -8.13 39.17 -7.22
N ASP A 708 -8.82 39.41 -8.36
CA ASP A 708 -10.25 39.75 -8.34
C ASP A 708 -11.08 38.46 -8.12
N THR A 709 -12.14 38.53 -7.36
CA THR A 709 -13.13 37.46 -7.21
C THR A 709 -13.94 37.22 -8.50
N THR A 710 -13.96 38.20 -9.41
CA THR A 710 -14.58 38.08 -10.73
C THR A 710 -13.62 37.35 -11.68
N LEU A 711 -13.98 36.15 -12.09
CA LEU A 711 -13.19 35.35 -13.04
C LEU A 711 -13.48 35.78 -14.49
N ILE A 712 -12.42 35.89 -15.29
CA ILE A 712 -12.49 36.10 -16.75
C ILE A 712 -12.65 34.79 -17.49
N THR A 713 -13.31 34.80 -18.66
CA THR A 713 -13.45 33.66 -19.53
C THR A 713 -12.39 33.69 -20.61
N VAL A 714 -11.61 32.59 -20.74
CA VAL A 714 -10.57 32.45 -21.76
C VAL A 714 -10.86 31.19 -22.57
N LYS A 715 -10.82 31.32 -23.90
CA LYS A 715 -10.96 30.21 -24.83
C LYS A 715 -9.60 29.75 -25.32
N ILE A 716 -9.36 28.43 -25.25
CA ILE A 716 -8.09 27.81 -25.69
C ILE A 716 -8.44 26.68 -26.66
N THR A 717 -7.82 26.65 -27.84
CA THR A 717 -8.10 25.68 -28.89
C THR A 717 -6.80 25.08 -29.44
N ALA A 718 -6.78 23.78 -29.65
CA ALA A 718 -5.79 23.09 -30.46
C ALA A 718 -6.40 22.78 -31.84
N ASP A 719 -5.88 23.40 -32.91
CA ASP A 719 -6.33 23.16 -34.28
C ASP A 719 -5.37 22.20 -34.98
N GLY A 720 -5.84 20.99 -35.24
CA GLY A 720 -5.05 19.91 -35.81
C GLY A 720 -4.68 18.82 -34.80
N LEU A 721 -3.60 18.06 -35.11
CA LEU A 721 -3.09 16.97 -34.29
C LEU A 721 -2.16 17.49 -33.18
N GLY A 722 -2.75 18.00 -32.11
CA GLY A 722 -2.01 18.48 -30.95
C GLY A 722 -2.91 18.77 -29.77
N GLN A 723 -2.30 19.20 -28.68
CA GLN A 723 -2.93 19.60 -27.43
C GLN A 723 -2.33 20.93 -26.97
N VAL A 724 -3.07 21.67 -26.15
CA VAL A 724 -2.54 22.83 -25.43
C VAL A 724 -2.50 22.52 -23.94
N GLN A 725 -1.43 22.92 -23.30
CA GLN A 725 -1.30 22.90 -21.85
C GLN A 725 -1.36 24.34 -21.31
N VAL A 726 -2.03 24.49 -20.17
CA VAL A 726 -2.01 25.70 -19.35
C VAL A 726 -1.21 25.39 -18.11
N GLU A 727 -0.10 26.09 -17.90
CA GLU A 727 0.83 25.82 -16.78
C GLU A 727 1.18 24.33 -16.68
N GLY A 728 1.51 23.69 -17.79
CA GLY A 728 1.83 22.27 -17.88
C GLY A 728 0.65 21.29 -17.77
N LYS A 729 -0.58 21.77 -17.52
CA LYS A 729 -1.79 20.92 -17.44
C LYS A 729 -2.51 20.89 -18.78
N THR A 730 -2.63 19.71 -19.35
CA THR A 730 -3.37 19.52 -20.61
C THR A 730 -4.84 19.85 -20.44
N VAL A 731 -5.37 20.69 -21.33
CA VAL A 731 -6.79 21.03 -21.38
C VAL A 731 -7.46 20.37 -22.60
N PRO A 732 -8.80 20.23 -22.62
CA PRO A 732 -9.51 19.71 -23.79
C PRO A 732 -9.18 20.48 -25.07
N GLN A 733 -9.32 19.81 -26.23
CA GLN A 733 -8.96 20.37 -27.55
C GLN A 733 -9.66 21.72 -27.83
N THR A 734 -10.85 21.93 -27.29
CA THR A 734 -11.51 23.23 -27.18
C THR A 734 -11.94 23.40 -25.74
N TYR A 735 -11.28 24.31 -25.04
CA TYR A 735 -11.50 24.60 -23.65
C TYR A 735 -11.98 26.03 -23.45
N SER A 736 -13.02 26.22 -22.66
CA SER A 736 -13.48 27.53 -22.23
C SER A 736 -13.35 27.58 -20.71
N GLY A 737 -12.22 28.14 -20.24
CA GLY A 737 -11.87 28.18 -18.83
C GLY A 737 -12.15 29.52 -18.19
N LYS A 738 -12.42 29.50 -16.89
CA LYS A 738 -12.49 30.70 -16.05
C LYS A 738 -11.19 30.84 -15.27
N PHE A 739 -10.62 32.02 -15.29
CA PHE A 739 -9.33 32.34 -14.69
C PHE A 739 -9.37 33.65 -13.90
N PHE A 740 -8.47 33.84 -12.95
CA PHE A 740 -8.34 35.09 -12.21
C PHE A 740 -7.91 36.23 -13.12
N ALA A 741 -8.62 37.36 -13.07
CA ALA A 741 -8.31 38.56 -13.86
C ALA A 741 -6.92 39.10 -13.49
N GLY A 742 -6.15 39.53 -14.50
CA GLY A 742 -4.83 40.14 -14.31
C GLY A 742 -3.70 39.15 -14.07
N VAL A 743 -3.99 37.85 -13.96
CA VAL A 743 -2.98 36.80 -13.84
C VAL A 743 -2.53 36.38 -15.26
N ALA A 744 -1.24 36.51 -15.54
CA ALA A 744 -0.66 35.98 -16.77
C ALA A 744 -0.78 34.44 -16.79
N MET A 745 -0.72 33.79 -17.96
CA MET A 745 -0.71 32.34 -18.07
C MET A 745 0.30 31.84 -19.11
N GLU A 746 0.94 30.73 -18.81
CA GLU A 746 1.81 30.05 -19.73
C GLU A 746 1.02 29.02 -20.54
N LEU A 747 1.14 29.13 -21.86
CA LEU A 747 0.52 28.21 -22.83
C LEU A 747 1.62 27.41 -23.54
N THR A 748 1.50 26.10 -23.54
CA THR A 748 2.40 25.20 -24.26
C THR A 748 1.63 24.40 -25.29
N ALA A 749 2.02 24.52 -26.56
CA ALA A 749 1.49 23.72 -27.65
C ALA A 749 2.27 22.39 -27.74
N VAL A 750 1.57 21.26 -27.61
CA VAL A 750 2.15 19.91 -27.61
C VAL A 750 1.68 19.14 -28.83
N PRO A 751 2.52 18.91 -29.83
CA PRO A 751 2.18 18.11 -31.02
C PRO A 751 1.89 16.65 -30.64
N THR A 752 0.99 16.00 -31.40
CA THR A 752 0.68 14.58 -31.25
C THR A 752 0.65 13.91 -32.64
N GLY A 753 0.77 12.58 -32.68
CA GLY A 753 0.61 11.82 -33.92
C GLY A 753 1.58 12.15 -35.05
N GLY A 754 2.76 12.67 -34.73
CA GLY A 754 3.78 13.04 -35.73
C GLY A 754 3.60 14.45 -36.30
N ALA A 755 2.62 15.23 -35.86
CA ALA A 755 2.45 16.64 -36.20
C ALA A 755 3.57 17.51 -35.59
N ILE A 756 3.69 18.72 -36.07
CA ILE A 756 4.55 19.76 -35.49
C ILE A 756 3.72 20.98 -35.14
N PHE A 757 4.06 21.67 -34.06
CA PHE A 757 3.48 22.97 -33.77
C PHE A 757 3.89 23.95 -34.86
N TYR A 758 2.92 24.67 -35.43
CA TYR A 758 3.16 25.60 -36.51
C TYR A 758 3.19 27.06 -36.01
N GLN A 759 2.13 27.53 -35.39
CA GLN A 759 2.04 28.88 -34.87
C GLN A 759 0.79 29.03 -34.00
N TRP A 760 0.76 30.12 -33.22
CA TRP A 760 -0.43 30.63 -32.52
C TRP A 760 -1.29 31.47 -33.46
N GLU A 761 -2.51 31.87 -33.02
CA GLU A 761 -3.49 32.66 -33.77
C GLU A 761 -2.95 34.01 -34.30
N ASP A 762 -1.99 34.61 -33.62
CA ASP A 762 -1.35 35.89 -33.96
C ASP A 762 -0.07 35.71 -34.82
N GLY A 763 0.25 34.48 -35.20
CA GLY A 763 1.45 34.13 -35.96
C GLY A 763 2.71 33.92 -35.12
N SER A 764 2.65 34.06 -33.79
CA SER A 764 3.77 33.76 -32.90
C SER A 764 4.14 32.27 -32.97
N THR A 765 5.45 32.00 -32.91
CA THR A 765 6.01 30.63 -32.82
C THR A 765 6.63 30.35 -31.46
N ASP A 766 6.50 31.23 -30.49
CA ASP A 766 7.02 31.03 -29.14
C ASP A 766 6.27 29.86 -28.48
N ASN A 767 7.01 28.87 -27.96
CA ASN A 767 6.46 27.70 -27.34
C ASN A 767 7.42 27.14 -26.26
N PRO A 768 7.09 27.25 -24.95
CA PRO A 768 5.89 27.87 -24.39
C PRO A 768 5.81 29.41 -24.64
N ARG A 769 4.60 29.96 -24.52
CA ARG A 769 4.39 31.42 -24.55
C ARG A 769 3.65 31.91 -23.32
N LEU A 770 4.04 33.09 -22.84
CA LEU A 770 3.37 33.77 -21.73
C LEU A 770 2.38 34.81 -22.31
N VAL A 771 1.12 34.76 -21.85
CA VAL A 771 0.06 35.67 -22.27
C VAL A 771 -0.59 36.35 -21.05
N ALA A 772 -1.12 37.57 -21.27
CA ALA A 772 -1.91 38.27 -20.27
C ALA A 772 -3.37 38.35 -20.74
N PRO A 773 -4.23 37.38 -20.40
CA PRO A 773 -5.57 37.27 -20.93
C PRO A 773 -6.49 38.35 -20.36
N THR A 774 -7.44 38.83 -21.22
CA THR A 774 -8.58 39.62 -20.82
C THR A 774 -9.86 38.80 -20.98
N ASP A 775 -10.96 39.27 -20.44
CA ASP A 775 -12.25 38.58 -20.58
C ASP A 775 -12.62 38.41 -22.05
N GLY A 776 -12.99 37.17 -22.45
CA GLY A 776 -13.29 36.79 -23.83
C GLY A 776 -12.06 36.52 -24.72
N ALA A 777 -10.83 36.57 -24.19
CA ALA A 777 -9.63 36.24 -24.95
C ALA A 777 -9.70 34.84 -25.55
N SER A 778 -9.11 34.67 -26.74
CA SER A 778 -9.09 33.37 -27.44
C SER A 778 -7.69 33.08 -27.97
N TYR A 779 -7.14 31.93 -27.63
CA TYR A 779 -5.81 31.46 -28.05
C TYR A 779 -5.97 30.17 -28.85
N THR A 780 -5.32 30.07 -30.01
CA THR A 780 -5.41 28.90 -30.87
C THR A 780 -4.00 28.47 -31.28
N ALA A 781 -3.61 27.24 -30.89
CA ALA A 781 -2.41 26.60 -31.40
C ALA A 781 -2.73 25.80 -32.66
N SER A 782 -2.00 26.06 -33.78
CA SER A 782 -2.15 25.33 -35.04
C SER A 782 -1.03 24.32 -35.21
N PHE A 783 -1.37 23.12 -35.68
CA PHE A 783 -0.48 21.99 -35.87
C PHE A 783 -0.54 21.54 -37.35
N LYS A 784 0.62 21.12 -37.92
CA LYS A 784 0.76 20.59 -39.29
C LYS A 784 1.37 19.21 -39.30
#